data_a4e67c9d0ffc13198f55c0ca56fd211b
#
_entry.id   a4e67c9d0ffc13198f55c0ca56fd211b
#
_cell.length_a   1.000
_cell.length_b   1.000
_cell.length_c   1.000
_cell.angle_alpha   90.00
_cell.angle_beta   90.00
_cell.angle_gamma   90.00
#
_symmetry.space_group_name_H-M   'P 1'
#
loop_
_entity.id
_entity.type
_entity.pdbx_description
1 polymer ?
#
loop_
_entity_poly.entity_id
_entity_poly.type
_entity_poly.pdbx_seq_one_letter_code
_entity_poly.pdbx_strand_id
1 'polypeptide(L)'
;MRRRQKLPACRFAALPLVAFALAAPPMGMIAACGGGRRDSKPVAMVASSPQSAAAFEAIREAFGDPEHTTPADLRARIERFIAQFPEDGLVPRARVVLALAALRGGDLTAADAQLALTADGPRGTTQELWIVARARRMRLGGDPETGLVLLRPLVGKTVDPLVRATFEEELTLTALATHRDYEAISYMDAWLRASTPEEKPQTIAQVTAAVHRLPREVLVASLEAMSTQRVTLGYGADIERVLAERLVQIATTSGDAQLARMLLEADPQAFTTAGDAGTALGDLAASRLGLNVVAGRTLGLLLPTESPGLRDESADVLRGVLWALGLPRGSREAAAADAGAPLAAGAPSTTCAPLEAAPSIPEPAPQDAVRLVTRDDEGSLARTEVSLDELAGEGAGVVIAGLDGQTAERALQWGEEHRVPVIALVPPVAHAEPGAPSAAASTATRRLFGFELGEPRGPVLEALARAEPALATGYAAPVIDASELPFVLPPGAASLKLGPPVSCDIPAARAGEPRFPIGDWQHDGRTAWIVSGSPGCAADLMTELGAARTRGVVALTLEAASAPTPVPGLKVVSARAGVVPEADARDPRGDELRRFTATLGRAGWWTALGRDSATLARAALLAMPVDAVSEPHAVAQRRTAIRDSLASTRARLWTTESSGWSPGQTMSRTLCTSEGPVR
;
A
#
# COMPACT_ATOMS: atom_id res chain seq x y z
N MET A 1 55.07 -18.84 -15.04
CA MET A 1 54.96 -17.55 -15.79
C MET A 1 53.56 -16.97 -15.57
N ARG A 2 53.42 -16.05 -14.62
CA ARG A 2 52.14 -15.40 -14.29
C ARG A 2 52.12 -14.00 -14.95
N ARG A 3 51.26 -13.78 -15.95
CA ARG A 3 51.00 -12.46 -16.52
C ARG A 3 49.91 -11.76 -15.66
N ARG A 4 50.31 -10.68 -15.01
CA ARG A 4 49.40 -9.74 -14.36
C ARG A 4 48.78 -8.85 -15.46
N GLN A 5 47.44 -8.91 -15.62
CA GLN A 5 46.68 -7.91 -16.37
C GLN A 5 46.39 -6.70 -15.49
N LYS A 6 46.81 -5.53 -15.94
CA LYS A 6 46.51 -4.22 -15.33
C LYS A 6 45.11 -3.78 -15.78
N LEU A 7 44.26 -3.51 -14.81
CA LEU A 7 42.95 -2.82 -15.02
C LEU A 7 43.17 -1.32 -15.27
N PRO A 8 42.44 -0.69 -16.21
CA PRO A 8 42.50 0.75 -16.43
C PRO A 8 41.67 1.50 -15.37
N ALA A 9 42.22 2.59 -14.86
CA ALA A 9 41.58 3.50 -13.93
C ALA A 9 40.44 4.29 -14.60
N CYS A 10 39.21 4.16 -14.10
CA CYS A 10 38.10 5.01 -14.47
C CYS A 10 38.28 6.40 -13.85
N ARG A 11 38.44 7.40 -14.73
CA ARG A 11 38.39 8.82 -14.38
C ARG A 11 36.93 9.22 -14.13
N PHE A 12 36.60 9.59 -12.91
CA PHE A 12 35.35 10.28 -12.59
C PHE A 12 35.35 11.67 -13.22
N ALA A 13 34.45 11.91 -14.16
CA ALA A 13 34.13 13.24 -14.67
C ALA A 13 33.15 13.91 -13.68
N ALA A 14 33.57 15.03 -13.12
CA ALA A 14 32.76 15.88 -12.28
C ALA A 14 31.66 16.54 -13.14
N LEU A 15 30.40 16.31 -12.80
CA LEU A 15 29.25 17.06 -13.32
C LEU A 15 29.11 18.39 -12.54
N PRO A 16 28.85 19.51 -13.21
CA PRO A 16 28.62 20.80 -12.53
C PRO A 16 27.21 20.82 -11.92
N LEU A 17 27.16 21.20 -10.63
CA LEU A 17 25.95 21.58 -9.91
C LEU A 17 25.36 22.86 -10.56
N VAL A 18 24.20 22.72 -11.20
CA VAL A 18 23.36 23.85 -11.64
C VAL A 18 22.59 24.34 -10.41
N ALA A 19 23.01 25.48 -9.90
CA ALA A 19 22.31 26.22 -8.85
C ALA A 19 21.04 26.86 -9.45
N PHE A 20 19.84 26.32 -9.10
CA PHE A 20 18.58 27.01 -9.33
C PHE A 20 18.42 28.15 -8.33
N ALA A 21 18.62 29.39 -8.81
CA ALA A 21 18.27 30.61 -8.08
C ALA A 21 16.73 30.75 -8.10
N LEU A 22 16.08 30.48 -6.98
CA LEU A 22 14.68 30.84 -6.73
C LEU A 22 14.62 32.36 -6.49
N ALA A 23 14.04 33.08 -7.42
CA ALA A 23 13.68 34.49 -7.28
C ALA A 23 12.55 34.61 -6.25
N ALA A 24 12.87 35.17 -5.07
CA ALA A 24 11.88 35.58 -4.08
C ALA A 24 11.29 36.94 -4.48
N PRO A 25 9.96 37.15 -4.36
CA PRO A 25 9.37 38.46 -4.53
C PRO A 25 9.72 39.38 -3.35
N PRO A 26 9.84 40.72 -3.56
CA PRO A 26 10.15 41.65 -2.50
C PRO A 26 8.99 41.79 -1.53
N MET A 27 9.11 41.25 -0.32
CA MET A 27 8.22 41.58 0.78
C MET A 27 8.47 43.01 1.25
N GLY A 28 7.43 43.82 1.15
CA GLY A 28 7.38 45.18 1.65
C GLY A 28 7.75 45.25 3.15
N MET A 29 8.65 46.15 3.48
CA MET A 29 8.95 46.54 4.84
C MET A 29 7.69 47.10 5.52
N ILE A 30 7.06 46.27 6.35
CA ILE A 30 6.18 46.79 7.41
C ILE A 30 7.09 47.11 8.60
N ALA A 31 7.30 48.40 8.82
CA ALA A 31 7.94 48.88 10.03
C ALA A 31 7.02 48.56 11.23
N ALA A 32 7.25 47.43 11.87
CA ALA A 32 6.63 47.10 13.15
C ALA A 32 7.41 47.86 14.23
N CYS A 33 6.71 48.78 14.89
CA CYS A 33 7.18 49.43 16.12
C CYS A 33 7.64 48.36 17.11
N GLY A 34 8.95 48.31 17.34
CA GLY A 34 9.58 47.44 18.30
C GLY A 34 9.23 47.84 19.73
N GLY A 35 8.11 47.27 20.24
CA GLY A 35 7.93 47.11 21.67
C GLY A 35 8.96 46.08 22.14
N GLY A 36 10.03 46.51 22.74
CA GLY A 36 11.04 45.64 23.34
C GLY A 36 10.39 44.68 24.32
N ARG A 37 10.14 43.44 23.86
CA ARG A 37 9.94 42.33 24.77
C ARG A 37 11.24 42.17 25.52
N ARG A 38 11.27 42.72 26.76
CA ARG A 38 12.25 42.28 27.74
C ARG A 38 12.13 40.77 27.82
N ASP A 39 13.17 40.07 27.36
CA ASP A 39 13.37 38.65 27.66
C ASP A 39 13.49 38.54 29.19
N SER A 40 12.33 38.45 29.87
CA SER A 40 12.31 38.11 31.26
C SER A 40 12.75 36.65 31.34
N LYS A 41 14.00 36.44 31.83
CA LYS A 41 14.46 35.10 32.18
C LYS A 41 13.33 34.39 32.90
N PRO A 42 13.01 33.15 32.55
CA PRO A 42 11.94 32.41 33.23
C PRO A 42 12.26 32.40 34.73
N VAL A 43 11.41 33.00 35.50
CA VAL A 43 11.53 32.98 36.97
C VAL A 43 11.26 31.53 37.36
N ALA A 44 12.30 30.84 37.83
CA ALA A 44 12.11 29.52 38.41
C ALA A 44 11.13 29.67 39.56
N MET A 45 10.02 28.93 39.53
CA MET A 45 9.11 28.87 40.68
C MET A 45 9.81 28.09 41.78
N VAL A 46 10.33 28.80 42.74
CA VAL A 46 11.15 28.27 43.84
C VAL A 46 10.28 28.17 45.08
N ALA A 47 10.50 27.15 45.86
CA ALA A 47 9.88 27.02 47.20
C ALA A 47 10.20 28.23 48.04
N SER A 48 9.24 28.77 48.74
CA SER A 48 9.41 29.91 49.64
C SER A 48 10.18 29.55 50.93
N SER A 49 10.25 28.26 51.26
CA SER A 49 10.94 27.74 52.44
C SER A 49 11.48 26.33 52.23
N PRO A 50 12.46 25.87 53.04
CA PRO A 50 12.89 24.47 53.02
C PRO A 50 11.77 23.46 53.36
N GLN A 51 10.82 23.90 54.19
CA GLN A 51 9.67 23.06 54.59
C GLN A 51 8.70 22.87 53.41
N SER A 52 8.38 23.92 52.65
CA SER A 52 7.54 23.82 51.48
C SER A 52 8.23 23.01 50.38
N ALA A 53 9.55 23.14 50.21
CA ALA A 53 10.34 22.34 49.28
C ALA A 53 10.24 20.84 49.62
N ALA A 54 10.46 20.45 50.88
CA ALA A 54 10.36 19.05 51.33
C ALA A 54 8.94 18.50 51.18
N ALA A 55 7.92 19.29 51.49
CA ALA A 55 6.54 18.89 51.33
C ALA A 55 6.14 18.68 49.86
N PHE A 56 6.65 19.52 48.95
CA PHE A 56 6.42 19.35 47.53
C PHE A 56 7.19 18.16 46.97
N GLU A 57 8.40 17.89 47.43
CA GLU A 57 9.16 16.70 47.05
C GLU A 57 8.41 15.41 47.39
N ALA A 58 7.81 15.32 48.59
CA ALA A 58 6.97 14.20 48.96
C ALA A 58 5.71 14.03 48.06
N ILE A 59 5.20 15.13 47.47
CA ILE A 59 4.14 15.09 46.47
C ILE A 59 4.70 14.53 45.15
N ARG A 60 5.88 14.96 44.74
CA ARG A 60 6.55 14.51 43.52
C ARG A 60 6.82 13.01 43.56
N GLU A 61 7.36 12.52 44.68
CA GLU A 61 7.60 11.09 44.88
C GLU A 61 6.28 10.31 44.86
N ALA A 62 5.25 10.76 45.54
CA ALA A 62 3.94 10.11 45.55
C ALA A 62 3.26 10.12 44.18
N PHE A 63 3.47 11.15 43.35
CA PHE A 63 2.96 11.22 42.01
C PHE A 63 3.69 10.24 41.05
N GLY A 64 5.00 10.04 41.27
CA GLY A 64 5.84 9.10 40.51
C GLY A 64 5.59 7.63 40.89
N ASP A 65 4.97 7.35 42.02
CA ASP A 65 4.70 6.00 42.54
C ASP A 65 3.19 5.68 42.59
N PRO A 66 2.56 5.44 41.44
CA PRO A 66 1.11 5.16 41.41
C PRO A 66 0.73 3.78 41.97
N GLU A 67 1.68 2.87 42.16
CA GLU A 67 1.42 1.53 42.70
C GLU A 67 1.22 1.57 44.21
N HIS A 68 1.94 2.45 44.92
CA HIS A 68 1.87 2.57 46.36
C HIS A 68 1.09 3.82 46.84
N THR A 69 0.72 4.72 45.93
CA THR A 69 -0.03 5.95 46.26
C THR A 69 -1.37 5.97 45.55
N THR A 70 -2.46 5.90 46.34
CA THR A 70 -3.79 6.03 45.74
C THR A 70 -4.05 7.45 45.23
N PRO A 71 -4.89 7.64 44.20
CA PRO A 71 -5.29 8.98 43.75
C PRO A 71 -5.87 9.86 44.87
N ALA A 72 -6.59 9.26 45.80
CA ALA A 72 -7.18 9.96 46.96
C ALA A 72 -6.09 10.45 47.93
N ASP A 73 -5.08 9.62 48.25
CA ASP A 73 -3.97 10.01 49.10
C ASP A 73 -3.11 11.11 48.48
N LEU A 74 -2.82 11.00 47.19
CA LEU A 74 -2.10 12.04 46.45
C LEU A 74 -2.86 13.36 46.47
N ARG A 75 -4.15 13.31 46.20
CA ARG A 75 -5.03 14.49 46.28
C ARG A 75 -4.99 15.13 47.68
N ALA A 76 -5.16 14.33 48.72
CA ALA A 76 -5.14 14.83 50.11
C ALA A 76 -3.78 15.44 50.48
N ARG A 77 -2.65 14.90 49.99
CA ARG A 77 -1.30 15.49 50.20
C ARG A 77 -1.19 16.86 49.52
N ILE A 78 -1.66 16.98 48.27
CA ILE A 78 -1.59 18.22 47.50
C ILE A 78 -2.50 19.29 48.11
N GLU A 79 -3.74 18.95 48.47
CA GLU A 79 -4.67 19.88 49.12
C GLU A 79 -4.13 20.37 50.47
N ARG A 80 -3.49 19.51 51.24
CA ARG A 80 -2.82 19.87 52.49
C ARG A 80 -1.65 20.82 52.24
N PHE A 81 -0.83 20.57 51.23
CA PHE A 81 0.26 21.45 50.83
C PHE A 81 -0.26 22.85 50.48
N ILE A 82 -1.29 22.95 49.64
CA ILE A 82 -1.90 24.23 49.24
C ILE A 82 -2.48 24.97 50.43
N ALA A 83 -3.13 24.26 51.38
CA ALA A 83 -3.68 24.87 52.59
C ALA A 83 -2.57 25.36 53.54
N GLN A 84 -1.47 24.62 53.66
CA GLN A 84 -0.37 24.96 54.57
C GLN A 84 0.54 26.07 54.03
N PHE A 85 0.70 26.15 52.69
CA PHE A 85 1.60 27.09 52.00
C PHE A 85 0.88 27.88 50.91
N PRO A 86 -0.19 28.63 51.20
CA PRO A 86 -1.05 29.23 50.16
C PRO A 86 -0.35 30.21 49.23
N GLU A 87 0.68 30.92 49.74
CA GLU A 87 1.45 31.94 49.00
C GLU A 87 2.77 31.39 48.43
N ASP A 88 2.99 30.07 48.49
CA ASP A 88 4.23 29.46 48.00
C ASP A 88 4.33 29.49 46.48
N GLY A 89 5.51 29.74 45.98
CA GLY A 89 5.78 29.75 44.52
C GLY A 89 5.52 28.41 43.82
N LEU A 90 5.43 27.30 44.58
CA LEU A 90 5.12 25.96 44.05
C LEU A 90 3.61 25.65 44.01
N VAL A 91 2.74 26.48 44.57
CA VAL A 91 1.28 26.26 44.60
C VAL A 91 0.71 26.10 43.15
N PRO A 92 1.06 26.91 42.17
CA PRO A 92 0.58 26.70 40.79
C PRO A 92 1.01 25.34 40.24
N ARG A 93 2.22 24.89 40.54
CA ARG A 93 2.72 23.57 40.12
C ARG A 93 1.96 22.42 40.83
N ALA A 94 1.71 22.55 42.13
CA ALA A 94 0.92 21.60 42.89
C ALA A 94 -0.51 21.46 42.34
N ARG A 95 -1.14 22.55 41.90
CA ARG A 95 -2.46 22.54 41.23
C ARG A 95 -2.44 21.78 39.91
N VAL A 96 -1.38 21.96 39.14
CA VAL A 96 -1.23 21.21 37.85
C VAL A 96 -1.04 19.71 38.12
N VAL A 97 -0.26 19.34 39.16
CA VAL A 97 -0.11 17.93 39.56
C VAL A 97 -1.47 17.38 40.06
N LEU A 98 -2.27 18.18 40.74
CA LEU A 98 -3.62 17.81 41.17
C LEU A 98 -4.55 17.58 39.95
N ALA A 99 -4.45 18.43 38.93
CA ALA A 99 -5.18 18.24 37.68
C ALA A 99 -4.78 16.92 37.00
N LEU A 100 -3.47 16.61 36.92
CA LEU A 100 -2.97 15.35 36.36
C LEU A 100 -3.45 14.13 37.15
N ALA A 101 -3.49 14.23 38.47
CA ALA A 101 -4.04 13.18 39.34
C ALA A 101 -5.54 12.95 39.08
N ALA A 102 -6.32 14.03 38.92
CA ALA A 102 -7.74 13.96 38.54
C ALA A 102 -7.92 13.30 37.15
N LEU A 103 -7.08 13.65 36.16
CA LEU A 103 -7.11 13.06 34.83
C LEU A 103 -6.73 11.56 34.83
N ARG A 104 -5.84 11.11 35.71
CA ARG A 104 -5.58 9.69 35.94
C ARG A 104 -6.82 8.95 36.43
N GLY A 105 -7.62 9.60 37.27
CA GLY A 105 -8.90 9.07 37.75
C GLY A 105 -10.09 9.25 36.80
N GLY A 106 -9.89 9.88 35.63
CA GLY A 106 -10.97 10.16 34.67
C GLY A 106 -11.88 11.35 35.05
N ASP A 107 -11.56 12.11 36.10
CA ASP A 107 -12.34 13.28 36.53
C ASP A 107 -11.93 14.54 35.75
N LEU A 108 -12.55 14.70 34.58
CA LEU A 108 -12.28 15.84 33.69
C LEU A 108 -12.72 17.17 34.34
N THR A 109 -13.78 17.17 35.12
CA THR A 109 -14.34 18.38 35.73
C THR A 109 -13.40 18.93 36.81
N ALA A 110 -12.91 18.05 37.70
CA ALA A 110 -11.93 18.44 38.72
C ALA A 110 -10.62 18.93 38.09
N ALA A 111 -10.19 18.28 37.00
CA ALA A 111 -9.01 18.71 36.27
C ALA A 111 -9.19 20.11 35.65
N ASP A 112 -10.31 20.35 34.95
CA ASP A 112 -10.63 21.65 34.36
C ASP A 112 -10.65 22.78 35.42
N ALA A 113 -11.20 22.51 36.60
CA ALA A 113 -11.21 23.47 37.70
C ALA A 113 -9.79 23.86 38.17
N GLN A 114 -8.87 22.88 38.27
CA GLN A 114 -7.48 23.16 38.67
C GLN A 114 -6.69 23.85 37.58
N LEU A 115 -6.89 23.46 36.32
CA LEU A 115 -6.23 24.08 35.16
C LEU A 115 -6.68 25.54 34.96
N ALA A 116 -7.95 25.85 35.21
CA ALA A 116 -8.48 27.22 35.17
C ALA A 116 -7.84 28.12 36.22
N LEU A 117 -7.63 27.62 37.45
CA LEU A 117 -6.96 28.38 38.53
C LEU A 117 -5.47 28.68 38.23
N THR A 118 -4.88 28.05 37.23
CA THR A 118 -3.48 28.22 36.86
C THR A 118 -3.29 28.81 35.46
N ALA A 119 -4.39 29.14 34.72
CA ALA A 119 -4.34 29.57 33.32
C ALA A 119 -3.55 30.89 33.11
N ASP A 120 -3.62 31.82 34.05
CA ASP A 120 -3.09 33.18 33.90
C ASP A 120 -1.64 33.35 34.39
N GLY A 121 -0.99 32.30 34.90
CA GLY A 121 0.27 32.48 35.57
C GLY A 121 1.41 31.49 35.45
N PRO A 122 1.27 30.24 34.95
CA PRO A 122 2.39 29.32 34.98
C PRO A 122 3.49 29.75 33.97
N ARG A 123 4.73 29.76 34.44
CA ARG A 123 5.91 30.07 33.66
C ARG A 123 6.95 28.95 33.78
N GLY A 124 7.85 28.83 32.84
CA GLY A 124 8.93 27.86 32.86
C GLY A 124 8.40 26.42 32.91
N THR A 125 8.98 25.57 33.72
CA THR A 125 8.64 24.14 33.82
C THR A 125 7.21 23.88 34.30
N THR A 126 6.60 24.79 35.04
CA THR A 126 5.19 24.70 35.44
C THR A 126 4.26 24.93 34.25
N GLN A 127 4.62 25.83 33.33
CA GLN A 127 3.87 26.03 32.11
C GLN A 127 3.96 24.78 31.18
N GLU A 128 5.15 24.19 31.11
CA GLU A 128 5.34 22.94 30.33
C GLU A 128 4.43 21.82 30.90
N LEU A 129 4.45 21.62 32.21
CA LEU A 129 3.59 20.64 32.88
C LEU A 129 2.09 20.95 32.69
N TRP A 130 1.71 22.23 32.73
CA TRP A 130 0.34 22.67 32.45
C TRP A 130 -0.09 22.35 30.99
N ILE A 131 0.80 22.54 30.01
CA ILE A 131 0.54 22.17 28.62
C ILE A 131 0.31 20.67 28.50
N VAL A 132 1.12 19.85 29.19
CA VAL A 132 0.96 18.39 29.22
C VAL A 132 -0.39 17.99 29.82
N ALA A 133 -0.75 18.59 30.96
CA ALA A 133 -2.04 18.33 31.60
C ALA A 133 -3.23 18.73 30.71
N ARG A 134 -3.11 19.87 30.00
CA ARG A 134 -4.13 20.31 29.06
C ARG A 134 -4.24 19.38 27.85
N ALA A 135 -3.14 18.90 27.31
CA ALA A 135 -3.13 17.94 26.21
C ALA A 135 -3.79 16.61 26.63
N ARG A 136 -3.46 16.09 27.83
CA ARG A 136 -4.12 14.91 28.41
C ARG A 136 -5.62 15.11 28.55
N ARG A 137 -6.02 16.30 29.03
CA ARG A 137 -7.43 16.66 29.15
C ARG A 137 -8.15 16.64 27.79
N MET A 138 -7.50 17.16 26.73
CA MET A 138 -8.04 17.17 25.36
C MET A 138 -8.17 15.75 24.83
N ARG A 139 -7.13 14.94 24.94
CA ARG A 139 -7.17 13.53 24.49
C ARG A 139 -8.29 12.74 25.18
N LEU A 140 -8.41 12.85 26.49
CA LEU A 140 -9.46 12.18 27.25
C LEU A 140 -10.86 12.74 26.95
N GLY A 141 -10.94 13.99 26.53
CA GLY A 141 -12.18 14.65 26.09
C GLY A 141 -12.56 14.40 24.64
N GLY A 142 -11.78 13.58 23.88
CA GLY A 142 -12.08 13.22 22.49
C GLY A 142 -11.47 14.14 21.42
N ASP A 143 -10.57 15.05 21.80
CA ASP A 143 -9.82 15.92 20.87
C ASP A 143 -8.30 15.70 20.97
N PRO A 144 -7.80 14.51 20.58
CA PRO A 144 -6.38 14.20 20.65
C PRO A 144 -5.53 15.01 19.66
N GLU A 145 -6.07 15.42 18.50
CA GLU A 145 -5.32 16.21 17.51
C GLU A 145 -4.88 17.56 18.09
N THR A 146 -5.78 18.30 18.74
CA THR A 146 -5.41 19.55 19.41
C THR A 146 -4.42 19.29 20.54
N GLY A 147 -4.56 18.17 21.27
CA GLY A 147 -3.59 17.74 22.27
C GLY A 147 -2.18 17.57 21.68
N LEU A 148 -2.06 16.90 20.55
CA LEU A 148 -0.78 16.67 19.87
C LEU A 148 -0.15 17.97 19.38
N VAL A 149 -0.94 18.90 18.86
CA VAL A 149 -0.46 20.24 18.44
C VAL A 149 0.14 21.00 19.62
N LEU A 150 -0.42 20.87 20.81
CA LEU A 150 0.10 21.51 22.03
C LEU A 150 1.43 20.90 22.49
N LEU A 151 1.60 19.58 22.34
CA LEU A 151 2.78 18.85 22.83
C LEU A 151 4.00 19.00 21.92
N ARG A 152 3.82 18.98 20.60
CA ARG A 152 4.93 19.03 19.63
C ARG A 152 5.98 20.12 19.87
N PRO A 153 5.65 21.37 20.24
CA PRO A 153 6.64 22.39 20.52
C PRO A 153 7.57 22.09 21.71
N LEU A 154 7.21 21.15 22.58
CA LEU A 154 7.99 20.75 23.77
C LEU A 154 8.99 19.62 23.47
N VAL A 155 8.89 18.95 22.33
CA VAL A 155 9.79 17.84 21.94
C VAL A 155 11.26 18.31 22.02
N GLY A 156 12.07 17.57 22.76
CA GLY A 156 13.49 17.86 22.97
C GLY A 156 13.82 19.09 23.80
N LYS A 157 12.81 19.77 24.40
CA LYS A 157 13.00 20.99 25.21
C LYS A 157 12.78 20.78 26.69
N THR A 158 12.09 19.72 27.10
CA THR A 158 11.78 19.44 28.50
C THR A 158 13.02 18.94 29.25
N VAL A 159 13.44 19.67 30.26
CA VAL A 159 14.61 19.34 31.10
C VAL A 159 14.20 18.80 32.47
N ASP A 160 13.11 19.29 33.02
CA ASP A 160 12.62 18.86 34.33
C ASP A 160 12.17 17.38 34.28
N PRO A 161 12.67 16.50 35.17
CA PRO A 161 12.38 15.06 35.11
C PRO A 161 10.89 14.74 35.21
N LEU A 162 10.15 15.42 36.10
CA LEU A 162 8.71 15.20 36.26
C LEU A 162 7.93 15.58 35.00
N VAL A 163 8.29 16.72 34.38
CA VAL A 163 7.65 17.15 33.13
C VAL A 163 7.97 16.16 32.04
N ARG A 164 9.23 15.75 31.90
CA ARG A 164 9.71 14.87 30.83
C ARG A 164 9.02 13.51 30.85
N ALA A 165 8.98 12.82 32.01
CA ALA A 165 8.32 11.52 32.12
C ALA A 165 6.85 11.59 31.75
N THR A 166 6.12 12.58 32.30
CA THR A 166 4.68 12.78 32.02
C THR A 166 4.43 13.22 30.58
N PHE A 167 5.36 13.99 30.00
CA PHE A 167 5.30 14.49 28.63
C PHE A 167 5.47 13.35 27.62
N GLU A 168 6.50 12.52 27.77
CA GLU A 168 6.76 11.43 26.82
C GLU A 168 5.63 10.38 26.85
N GLU A 169 5.10 10.06 28.05
CA GLU A 169 3.89 9.24 28.17
C GLU A 169 2.71 9.86 27.39
N GLU A 170 2.39 11.13 27.64
CA GLU A 170 1.24 11.76 27.02
C GLU A 170 1.40 11.97 25.52
N LEU A 171 2.61 12.30 25.06
CA LEU A 171 2.92 12.43 23.65
C LEU A 171 2.69 11.11 22.91
N THR A 172 3.17 10.00 23.48
CA THR A 172 2.95 8.65 22.96
C THR A 172 1.47 8.29 22.88
N LEU A 173 0.74 8.47 23.99
CA LEU A 173 -0.69 8.12 24.04
C LEU A 173 -1.54 8.99 23.11
N THR A 174 -1.16 10.26 22.94
CA THR A 174 -1.86 11.18 22.05
C THR A 174 -1.58 10.86 20.58
N ALA A 175 -0.35 10.48 20.23
CA ALA A 175 0.00 10.03 18.89
C ALA A 175 -0.76 8.75 18.50
N LEU A 176 -0.88 7.80 19.44
CA LEU A 176 -1.69 6.59 19.23
C LEU A 176 -3.18 6.92 19.04
N ALA A 177 -3.72 7.86 19.83
CA ALA A 177 -5.12 8.27 19.71
C ALA A 177 -5.43 9.01 18.40
N THR A 178 -4.42 9.58 17.74
CA THR A 178 -4.52 10.23 16.42
C THR A 178 -4.12 9.31 15.26
N HIS A 179 -3.90 8.01 15.52
CA HIS A 179 -3.44 7.02 14.52
C HIS A 179 -2.13 7.40 13.81
N ARG A 180 -1.24 8.11 14.52
CA ARG A 180 0.11 8.44 14.05
C ARG A 180 1.11 7.42 14.55
N ASP A 181 0.92 6.19 14.10
CA ASP A 181 1.56 5.00 14.66
C ASP A 181 3.10 5.06 14.59
N TYR A 182 3.68 5.52 13.48
CA TYR A 182 5.14 5.67 13.34
C TYR A 182 5.71 6.77 14.25
N GLU A 183 4.99 7.89 14.42
CA GLU A 183 5.38 8.94 15.37
C GLU A 183 5.31 8.38 16.80
N ALA A 184 4.27 7.60 17.13
CA ALA A 184 4.12 6.99 18.44
C ALA A 184 5.30 6.08 18.80
N ILE A 185 5.80 5.27 17.84
CA ILE A 185 6.98 4.43 18.06
C ILE A 185 8.23 5.29 18.35
N SER A 186 8.41 6.39 17.64
CA SER A 186 9.52 7.32 17.91
C SER A 186 9.42 7.95 19.29
N TYR A 187 8.21 8.24 19.75
CA TYR A 187 7.98 8.79 21.09
C TYR A 187 8.14 7.71 22.18
N MET A 188 7.75 6.46 21.93
CA MET A 188 8.02 5.34 22.84
C MET A 188 9.52 5.14 23.05
N ASP A 189 10.33 5.23 21.99
CA ASP A 189 11.78 5.17 22.07
C ASP A 189 12.35 6.33 22.93
N ALA A 190 11.88 7.55 22.69
CA ALA A 190 12.28 8.72 23.49
C ALA A 190 11.89 8.53 24.95
N TRP A 191 10.72 8.00 25.24
CA TRP A 191 10.24 7.70 26.58
C TRP A 191 11.11 6.68 27.30
N LEU A 192 11.42 5.54 26.64
CA LEU A 192 12.32 4.50 27.18
C LEU A 192 13.73 5.04 27.47
N ARG A 193 14.27 5.92 26.63
CA ARG A 193 15.57 6.56 26.84
C ARG A 193 15.55 7.64 27.92
N ALA A 194 14.41 8.27 28.14
CA ALA A 194 14.26 9.32 29.15
C ALA A 194 14.05 8.76 30.55
N SER A 195 13.64 7.49 30.68
CA SER A 195 13.36 6.86 31.97
C SER A 195 14.62 6.55 32.76
N THR A 196 14.55 6.79 34.07
CA THR A 196 15.63 6.38 34.98
C THR A 196 15.70 4.85 35.11
N PRO A 197 16.80 4.26 35.60
CA PRO A 197 16.89 2.82 35.81
C PRO A 197 15.78 2.26 36.69
N GLU A 198 15.33 3.02 37.68
CA GLU A 198 14.26 2.66 38.62
C GLU A 198 12.87 2.67 37.95
N GLU A 199 12.61 3.65 37.05
CA GLU A 199 11.34 3.79 36.32
C GLU A 199 11.25 2.86 35.12
N LYS A 200 12.41 2.40 34.61
CA LYS A 200 12.50 1.67 33.35
C LYS A 200 11.64 0.41 33.26
N PRO A 201 11.54 -0.45 34.28
CA PRO A 201 10.66 -1.62 34.22
C PRO A 201 9.19 -1.25 34.02
N GLN A 202 8.71 -0.20 34.71
CA GLN A 202 7.35 0.29 34.57
C GLN A 202 7.13 0.91 33.18
N THR A 203 8.08 1.70 32.68
CA THR A 203 8.00 2.28 31.33
C THR A 203 7.95 1.19 30.27
N ILE A 204 8.78 0.15 30.37
CA ILE A 204 8.76 -0.99 29.45
C ILE A 204 7.37 -1.65 29.45
N ALA A 205 6.76 -1.89 30.61
CA ALA A 205 5.43 -2.47 30.70
C ALA A 205 4.36 -1.61 30.02
N GLN A 206 4.43 -0.29 30.20
CA GLN A 206 3.50 0.66 29.59
C GLN A 206 3.70 0.76 28.06
N VAL A 207 4.95 0.80 27.59
CA VAL A 207 5.28 0.79 26.17
C VAL A 207 4.85 -0.53 25.53
N THR A 208 5.07 -1.66 26.19
CA THR A 208 4.58 -2.97 25.73
C THR A 208 3.05 -2.96 25.57
N ALA A 209 2.32 -2.44 26.54
CA ALA A 209 0.86 -2.31 26.45
C ALA A 209 0.42 -1.37 25.30
N ALA A 210 1.20 -0.33 25.01
CA ALA A 210 0.96 0.57 23.89
C ALA A 210 1.24 -0.09 22.55
N VAL A 211 2.33 -0.83 22.42
CA VAL A 211 2.71 -1.61 21.23
C VAL A 211 1.66 -2.67 20.86
N HIS A 212 0.96 -3.25 21.86
CA HIS A 212 -0.14 -4.17 21.60
C HIS A 212 -1.33 -3.55 20.84
N ARG A 213 -1.45 -2.24 20.80
CA ARG A 213 -2.51 -1.51 20.07
C ARG A 213 -2.12 -1.19 18.64
N LEU A 214 -0.85 -1.35 18.28
CA LEU A 214 -0.35 -1.04 16.95
C LEU A 214 -0.70 -2.14 15.94
N PRO A 215 -1.03 -1.78 14.69
CA PRO A 215 -1.19 -2.73 13.61
C PRO A 215 0.10 -3.51 13.35
N ARG A 216 -0.04 -4.78 12.98
CA ARG A 216 1.09 -5.66 12.66
C ARG A 216 2.01 -5.05 11.60
N GLU A 217 1.43 -4.49 10.56
CA GLU A 217 2.14 -3.91 9.41
C GLU A 217 3.07 -2.76 9.84
N VAL A 218 2.61 -1.94 10.79
CA VAL A 218 3.41 -0.86 11.38
C VAL A 218 4.59 -1.43 12.18
N LEU A 219 4.35 -2.49 12.95
CA LEU A 219 5.40 -3.14 13.75
C LEU A 219 6.48 -3.76 12.86
N VAL A 220 6.07 -4.48 11.80
CA VAL A 220 6.98 -5.09 10.82
C VAL A 220 7.82 -4.01 10.13
N ALA A 221 7.18 -3.02 9.52
CA ALA A 221 7.89 -1.95 8.81
C ALA A 221 8.83 -1.15 9.72
N SER A 222 8.44 -0.95 10.99
CA SER A 222 9.30 -0.25 11.95
C SER A 222 10.52 -1.08 12.35
N LEU A 223 10.35 -2.39 12.59
CA LEU A 223 11.48 -3.27 12.92
C LEU A 223 12.44 -3.42 11.73
N GLU A 224 11.94 -3.57 10.51
CA GLU A 224 12.75 -3.58 9.29
C GLU A 224 13.54 -2.27 9.12
N ALA A 225 12.90 -1.12 9.31
CA ALA A 225 13.57 0.17 9.24
C ALA A 225 14.66 0.30 10.31
N MET A 226 14.43 -0.18 11.53
CA MET A 226 15.41 -0.17 12.61
C MET A 226 16.59 -1.11 12.32
N SER A 227 16.37 -2.28 11.76
CA SER A 227 17.43 -3.23 11.41
C SER A 227 18.28 -2.75 10.24
N THR A 228 17.65 -2.21 9.17
CA THR A 228 18.35 -1.76 7.95
C THR A 228 19.01 -0.39 8.09
N GLN A 229 18.44 0.49 8.91
CA GLN A 229 18.88 1.89 9.07
C GLN A 229 19.34 2.20 10.51
N ARG A 230 19.81 1.20 11.25
CA ARG A 230 20.20 1.31 12.68
C ARG A 230 21.05 2.53 12.97
N VAL A 231 22.06 2.79 12.13
CA VAL A 231 23.01 3.93 12.32
C VAL A 231 22.34 5.28 12.03
N THR A 232 21.41 5.32 11.09
CA THR A 232 20.79 6.58 10.64
C THR A 232 19.62 7.01 11.53
N LEU A 233 18.79 6.05 11.95
CA LEU A 233 17.59 6.33 12.74
C LEU A 233 17.88 6.47 14.24
N GLY A 234 18.94 5.82 14.74
CA GLY A 234 19.41 5.96 16.12
C GLY A 234 18.41 5.50 17.19
N TYR A 235 17.52 4.56 16.88
CA TYR A 235 16.62 3.97 17.87
C TYR A 235 17.39 3.16 18.93
N GLY A 236 16.87 3.13 20.15
CA GLY A 236 17.44 2.37 21.26
C GLY A 236 17.11 0.88 21.17
N ALA A 237 17.98 0.05 21.76
CA ALA A 237 17.78 -1.41 21.78
C ALA A 237 16.50 -1.84 22.55
N ASP A 238 16.00 -1.05 23.49
CA ASP A 238 14.83 -1.41 24.27
C ASP A 238 13.54 -1.38 23.42
N ILE A 239 13.35 -0.37 22.57
CA ILE A 239 12.19 -0.32 21.70
C ILE A 239 12.24 -1.43 20.65
N GLU A 240 13.41 -1.67 20.06
CA GLU A 240 13.64 -2.75 19.11
C GLU A 240 13.25 -4.11 19.72
N ARG A 241 13.68 -4.36 20.96
CA ARG A 241 13.33 -5.57 21.70
C ARG A 241 11.82 -5.70 21.94
N VAL A 242 11.15 -4.65 22.41
CA VAL A 242 9.70 -4.68 22.68
C VAL A 242 8.90 -4.93 21.39
N LEU A 243 9.29 -4.33 20.27
CA LEU A 243 8.66 -4.60 18.97
C LEU A 243 8.90 -6.04 18.52
N ALA A 244 10.13 -6.53 18.64
CA ALA A 244 10.49 -7.90 18.28
C ALA A 244 9.73 -8.93 19.13
N GLU A 245 9.67 -8.77 20.46
CA GLU A 245 8.90 -9.64 21.36
C GLU A 245 7.42 -9.69 20.97
N ARG A 246 6.83 -8.54 20.63
CA ARG A 246 5.44 -8.50 20.17
C ARG A 246 5.24 -9.22 18.85
N LEU A 247 6.15 -9.05 17.88
CA LEU A 247 6.09 -9.74 16.59
C LEU A 247 6.32 -11.24 16.73
N VAL A 248 7.21 -11.68 17.63
CA VAL A 248 7.36 -13.10 17.99
C VAL A 248 6.06 -13.68 18.53
N GLN A 249 5.38 -12.97 19.43
CA GLN A 249 4.10 -13.40 19.94
C GLN A 249 3.04 -13.50 18.82
N ILE A 250 3.01 -12.53 17.90
CA ILE A 250 2.12 -12.57 16.74
C ILE A 250 2.45 -13.76 15.86
N ALA A 251 3.73 -13.96 15.48
CA ALA A 251 4.19 -15.06 14.64
C ALA A 251 3.79 -16.42 15.22
N THR A 252 4.11 -16.65 16.50
CA THR A 252 3.84 -17.92 17.17
C THR A 252 2.34 -18.18 17.36
N THR A 253 1.56 -17.15 17.71
CA THR A 253 0.11 -17.29 17.90
C THR A 253 -0.62 -17.51 16.58
N SER A 254 -0.18 -16.86 15.49
CA SER A 254 -0.79 -17.01 14.16
C SER A 254 -0.21 -18.15 13.33
N GLY A 255 0.87 -18.79 13.78
CA GLY A 255 1.58 -19.80 13.01
C GLY A 255 2.28 -19.26 11.75
N ASP A 256 2.69 -17.98 11.78
CA ASP A 256 3.25 -17.28 10.62
C ASP A 256 4.74 -17.59 10.44
N ALA A 257 5.02 -18.61 9.63
CA ALA A 257 6.38 -19.08 9.35
C ALA A 257 7.25 -18.04 8.63
N GLN A 258 6.64 -17.14 7.85
CA GLN A 258 7.40 -16.10 7.15
C GLN A 258 7.80 -14.97 8.10
N LEU A 259 6.87 -14.50 8.93
CA LEU A 259 7.22 -13.53 9.97
C LEU A 259 8.31 -14.11 10.89
N ALA A 260 8.22 -15.40 11.22
CA ALA A 260 9.26 -16.08 12.00
C ALA A 260 10.62 -16.07 11.29
N ARG A 261 10.67 -16.34 9.99
CA ARG A 261 11.92 -16.27 9.18
C ARG A 261 12.48 -14.86 9.14
N MET A 262 11.66 -13.87 8.83
CA MET A 262 12.05 -12.45 8.80
C MET A 262 12.64 -12.01 10.15
N LEU A 263 12.02 -12.39 11.26
CA LEU A 263 12.52 -12.05 12.60
C LEU A 263 13.88 -12.69 12.88
N LEU A 264 14.08 -13.94 12.52
CA LEU A 264 15.38 -14.64 12.67
C LEU A 264 16.48 -14.05 11.77
N GLU A 265 16.12 -13.54 10.59
CA GLU A 265 17.04 -12.85 9.68
C GLU A 265 17.43 -11.48 10.21
N ALA A 266 16.48 -10.75 10.79
CA ALA A 266 16.72 -9.40 11.32
C ALA A 266 17.68 -9.38 12.52
N ASP A 267 17.55 -10.31 13.46
CA ASP A 267 18.45 -10.46 14.60
C ASP A 267 18.54 -11.92 15.11
N PRO A 268 19.44 -12.73 14.53
CA PRO A 268 19.59 -14.13 14.92
C PRO A 268 20.01 -14.32 16.38
N GLN A 269 20.67 -13.33 16.99
CA GLN A 269 21.17 -13.44 18.37
C GLN A 269 20.11 -13.08 19.41
N ALA A 270 19.24 -12.13 19.14
CA ALA A 270 18.16 -11.77 20.05
C ALA A 270 17.24 -12.97 20.34
N PHE A 271 17.07 -13.87 19.38
CA PHE A 271 16.17 -15.01 19.51
C PHE A 271 16.83 -16.26 20.11
N THR A 272 18.16 -16.39 20.03
CA THR A 272 18.89 -17.48 20.71
C THR A 272 18.86 -17.34 22.23
N THR A 273 18.65 -16.14 22.73
CA THR A 273 18.53 -15.85 24.16
C THR A 273 17.09 -15.96 24.68
N ALA A 274 16.08 -16.11 23.82
CA ALA A 274 14.67 -16.12 24.18
C ALA A 274 14.15 -17.49 24.68
N GLY A 275 15.01 -18.48 24.89
CA GLY A 275 14.63 -19.79 25.44
C GLY A 275 13.57 -20.51 24.60
N ASP A 276 12.50 -20.98 25.25
CA ASP A 276 11.43 -21.75 24.61
C ASP A 276 10.74 -20.99 23.46
N ALA A 277 10.59 -19.68 23.59
CA ALA A 277 9.99 -18.84 22.54
C ALA A 277 10.88 -18.76 21.30
N GLY A 278 12.20 -18.69 21.47
CA GLY A 278 13.18 -18.74 20.39
C GLY A 278 13.17 -20.10 19.67
N THR A 279 13.07 -21.19 20.41
CA THR A 279 12.95 -22.55 19.84
C THR A 279 11.65 -22.68 19.04
N ALA A 280 10.50 -22.26 19.60
CA ALA A 280 9.23 -22.29 18.91
C ALA A 280 9.22 -21.43 17.62
N LEU A 281 9.90 -20.28 17.66
CA LEU A 281 10.08 -19.43 16.49
C LEU A 281 10.96 -20.09 15.43
N GLY A 282 12.04 -20.75 15.84
CA GLY A 282 12.94 -21.51 14.96
C GLY A 282 12.23 -22.69 14.28
N ASP A 283 11.45 -23.46 15.05
CA ASP A 283 10.65 -24.56 14.53
C ASP A 283 9.59 -24.05 13.54
N LEU A 284 8.95 -22.92 13.86
CA LEU A 284 7.97 -22.28 12.98
C LEU A 284 8.63 -21.79 11.68
N ALA A 285 9.78 -21.14 11.75
CA ALA A 285 10.52 -20.66 10.58
C ALA A 285 11.02 -21.80 9.69
N ALA A 286 11.42 -22.93 10.30
CA ALA A 286 11.86 -24.13 9.59
C ALA A 286 10.68 -24.94 9.02
N SER A 287 9.46 -24.71 9.52
CA SER A 287 8.30 -25.45 9.06
C SER A 287 7.93 -25.07 7.63
N ARG A 288 7.68 -26.09 6.78
CA ARG A 288 7.02 -25.91 5.48
C ARG A 288 5.50 -25.70 5.61
N LEU A 289 5.03 -25.38 6.82
CA LEU A 289 3.61 -25.18 7.15
C LEU A 289 2.98 -23.96 6.47
N GLY A 290 3.79 -23.17 5.76
CA GLY A 290 3.30 -21.98 5.07
C GLY A 290 2.13 -22.21 4.12
N LEU A 291 2.05 -23.37 3.45
CA LEU A 291 0.93 -23.72 2.56
C LEU A 291 -0.37 -24.10 3.29
N ASN A 292 -0.32 -24.29 4.60
CA ASN A 292 -1.42 -24.80 5.41
C ASN A 292 -2.07 -23.77 6.32
N VAL A 293 -1.98 -22.49 5.96
CA VAL A 293 -2.62 -21.40 6.73
C VAL A 293 -3.53 -20.57 5.83
N VAL A 294 -4.70 -20.19 6.33
CA VAL A 294 -5.47 -19.08 5.80
C VAL A 294 -5.63 -18.07 6.94
N ALA A 295 -4.92 -16.95 6.83
CA ALA A 295 -4.88 -15.92 7.86
C ALA A 295 -6.02 -14.92 7.68
N GLY A 296 -7.18 -15.20 8.26
CA GLY A 296 -8.30 -14.29 8.21
C GLY A 296 -8.73 -13.94 6.78
N ARG A 297 -8.86 -12.64 6.51
CA ARG A 297 -9.22 -12.08 5.20
C ARG A 297 -7.97 -11.56 4.49
N THR A 298 -7.07 -12.45 4.09
CA THR A 298 -5.81 -12.09 3.44
C THR A 298 -5.88 -12.31 1.94
N LEU A 299 -5.54 -11.27 1.17
CA LEU A 299 -5.40 -11.24 -0.28
C LEU A 299 -3.91 -11.23 -0.64
N GLY A 300 -3.47 -12.20 -1.43
CA GLY A 300 -2.14 -12.21 -2.04
C GLY A 300 -2.15 -11.48 -3.39
N LEU A 301 -1.10 -10.74 -3.68
CA LEU A 301 -0.89 -10.08 -4.96
C LEU A 301 0.54 -10.34 -5.45
N LEU A 302 0.65 -10.96 -6.62
CA LEU A 302 1.91 -11.27 -7.27
C LEU A 302 2.05 -10.43 -8.54
N LEU A 303 3.06 -9.58 -8.60
CA LEU A 303 3.32 -8.68 -9.73
C LEU A 303 4.81 -8.59 -10.02
N PRO A 304 5.24 -8.50 -11.30
CA PRO A 304 6.63 -8.32 -11.71
C PRO A 304 7.06 -6.84 -11.61
N THR A 305 7.14 -6.30 -10.39
CA THR A 305 7.41 -4.88 -10.15
C THR A 305 8.85 -4.46 -10.49
N GLU A 306 9.79 -5.39 -10.47
CA GLU A 306 11.19 -5.15 -10.84
C GLU A 306 11.48 -5.41 -12.32
N SER A 307 10.55 -6.06 -13.05
CA SER A 307 10.69 -6.29 -14.49
C SER A 307 10.55 -4.97 -15.27
N PRO A 308 11.58 -4.52 -16.01
CA PRO A 308 11.54 -3.23 -16.70
C PRO A 308 10.38 -3.08 -17.70
N GLY A 309 9.97 -4.19 -18.33
CA GLY A 309 8.90 -4.21 -19.33
C GLY A 309 7.49 -4.20 -18.75
N LEU A 310 7.31 -4.50 -17.45
CA LEU A 310 6.00 -4.66 -16.81
C LEU A 310 5.83 -3.80 -15.54
N ARG A 311 6.80 -2.94 -15.26
CA ARG A 311 6.79 -2.10 -14.04
C ARG A 311 5.62 -1.13 -14.00
N ASP A 312 5.34 -0.47 -15.10
CA ASP A 312 4.27 0.54 -15.16
C ASP A 312 2.90 -0.12 -15.06
N GLU A 313 2.72 -1.26 -15.70
CA GLU A 313 1.52 -2.09 -15.63
C GLU A 313 1.31 -2.62 -14.20
N SER A 314 2.38 -3.10 -13.56
CA SER A 314 2.36 -3.53 -12.16
C SER A 314 1.93 -2.41 -11.22
N ALA A 315 2.45 -1.21 -11.41
CA ALA A 315 2.08 -0.04 -10.63
C ALA A 315 0.61 0.35 -10.84
N ASP A 316 0.13 0.24 -12.08
CA ASP A 316 -1.26 0.52 -12.43
C ASP A 316 -2.21 -0.50 -11.79
N VAL A 317 -1.90 -1.80 -11.86
CA VAL A 317 -2.66 -2.86 -11.19
C VAL A 317 -2.69 -2.62 -9.69
N LEU A 318 -1.54 -2.34 -9.07
CA LEU A 318 -1.47 -2.08 -7.64
C LEU A 318 -2.35 -0.88 -7.23
N ARG A 319 -2.36 0.22 -8.00
CA ARG A 319 -3.26 1.36 -7.76
C ARG A 319 -4.72 0.94 -7.74
N GLY A 320 -5.13 0.11 -8.69
CA GLY A 320 -6.48 -0.43 -8.76
C GLY A 320 -6.83 -1.32 -7.56
N VAL A 321 -5.92 -2.22 -7.17
CA VAL A 321 -6.06 -3.10 -6.00
C VAL A 321 -6.22 -2.27 -4.73
N LEU A 322 -5.33 -1.32 -4.49
CA LEU A 322 -5.39 -0.45 -3.31
C LEU A 322 -6.72 0.31 -3.24
N TRP A 323 -7.19 0.83 -4.36
CA TRP A 323 -8.48 1.50 -4.42
C TRP A 323 -9.65 0.56 -4.05
N ALA A 324 -9.68 -0.66 -4.59
CA ALA A 324 -10.71 -1.65 -4.29
C ALA A 324 -10.74 -2.05 -2.81
N LEU A 325 -9.57 -2.02 -2.14
CA LEU A 325 -9.44 -2.32 -0.73
C LEU A 325 -9.65 -1.10 0.20
N GLY A 326 -9.88 0.09 -0.38
CA GLY A 326 -10.06 1.32 0.40
C GLY A 326 -8.77 1.86 1.02
N LEU A 327 -7.63 1.63 0.37
CA LEU A 327 -6.31 2.10 0.81
C LEU A 327 -5.81 3.24 -0.09
N PRO A 328 -5.05 4.23 0.42
CA PRO A 328 -4.89 4.52 1.86
C PRO A 328 -6.19 4.97 2.52
N ARG A 329 -6.35 4.63 3.79
CA ARG A 329 -7.54 5.02 4.56
C ARG A 329 -7.65 6.55 4.64
N GLY A 330 -8.84 7.09 4.46
CA GLY A 330 -9.12 8.53 4.55
C GLY A 330 -9.03 9.33 3.24
N SER A 331 -8.39 8.83 2.19
CA SER A 331 -8.31 9.54 0.89
C SER A 331 -9.68 9.65 0.17
N ARG A 332 -10.61 8.76 0.47
CA ARG A 332 -11.96 8.75 -0.13
C ARG A 332 -12.89 9.82 0.45
N GLU A 333 -12.75 10.12 1.74
CA GLU A 333 -13.56 11.16 2.39
C GLU A 333 -13.18 12.56 1.92
N ALA A 334 -11.87 12.81 1.72
CA ALA A 334 -11.39 14.06 1.16
C ALA A 334 -11.83 14.27 -0.30
N ALA A 335 -11.84 13.20 -1.12
CA ALA A 335 -12.26 13.26 -2.52
C ALA A 335 -13.77 13.47 -2.70
N ALA A 336 -14.59 13.02 -1.75
CA ALA A 336 -16.05 13.24 -1.81
C ALA A 336 -16.43 14.72 -1.62
N ALA A 337 -15.60 15.49 -0.91
CA ALA A 337 -15.81 16.92 -0.69
C ALA A 337 -15.47 17.78 -1.94
N ASP A 338 -14.53 17.32 -2.78
CA ASP A 338 -14.05 18.06 -3.97
C ASP A 338 -14.76 17.67 -5.29
N ALA A 339 -15.52 16.59 -5.32
CA ALA A 339 -16.15 16.06 -6.53
C ALA A 339 -17.33 16.90 -7.09
N GLY A 340 -17.56 18.08 -6.54
CA GLY A 340 -18.68 18.97 -6.93
C GLY A 340 -18.48 19.80 -8.22
N ALA A 341 -17.33 19.75 -8.89
CA ALA A 341 -17.08 20.53 -10.10
C ALA A 341 -17.37 19.71 -11.37
N PRO A 342 -18.24 20.20 -12.29
CA PRO A 342 -18.52 19.51 -13.55
C PRO A 342 -17.30 19.57 -14.48
N LEU A 343 -16.75 18.42 -14.83
CA LEU A 343 -15.72 18.31 -15.88
C LEU A 343 -16.35 18.52 -17.26
N ALA A 344 -15.69 19.34 -18.05
CA ALA A 344 -16.12 19.76 -19.40
C ALA A 344 -16.34 18.55 -20.33
N ALA A 345 -17.50 18.52 -20.95
CA ALA A 345 -17.93 17.52 -21.91
C ALA A 345 -17.12 17.60 -23.21
N GLY A 346 -16.49 16.49 -23.57
CA GLY A 346 -15.76 16.38 -24.83
C GLY A 346 -15.21 14.98 -25.08
N ALA A 347 -16.04 13.94 -24.98
CA ALA A 347 -15.66 12.60 -25.41
C ALA A 347 -16.51 12.15 -26.60
N PRO A 348 -15.93 11.41 -27.59
CA PRO A 348 -16.70 10.88 -28.72
C PRO A 348 -17.72 9.85 -28.24
N SER A 349 -18.96 10.00 -28.71
CA SER A 349 -20.07 9.12 -28.33
C SER A 349 -19.85 7.71 -28.92
N THR A 350 -19.69 6.74 -28.05
CA THR A 350 -19.70 5.33 -28.39
C THR A 350 -21.07 4.77 -28.05
N THR A 351 -21.83 4.33 -29.03
CA THR A 351 -23.17 3.77 -28.83
C THR A 351 -23.05 2.27 -28.59
N CYS A 352 -23.14 1.85 -27.33
CA CYS A 352 -23.35 0.46 -26.95
C CYS A 352 -24.74 0.30 -26.34
N ALA A 353 -25.51 -0.71 -26.74
CA ALA A 353 -26.89 -0.92 -26.30
C ALA A 353 -26.99 -1.50 -24.87
N PRO A 354 -28.01 -1.16 -24.09
CA PRO A 354 -28.15 -1.60 -22.70
C PRO A 354 -28.75 -3.00 -22.60
N LEU A 355 -28.08 -3.88 -21.85
CA LEU A 355 -28.57 -5.18 -21.41
C LEU A 355 -28.89 -5.18 -19.91
N GLU A 356 -29.71 -6.14 -19.44
CA GLU A 356 -30.15 -6.25 -18.04
C GLU A 356 -29.01 -6.25 -17.01
N ALA A 357 -29.22 -5.48 -15.96
CA ALA A 357 -28.17 -5.06 -15.07
C ALA A 357 -27.82 -6.09 -13.97
N ALA A 358 -26.62 -6.65 -13.99
CA ALA A 358 -26.05 -7.40 -12.85
C ALA A 358 -25.85 -6.51 -11.61
N PRO A 359 -25.87 -7.06 -10.38
CA PRO A 359 -25.66 -6.29 -9.16
C PRO A 359 -24.24 -5.70 -9.09
N SER A 360 -24.13 -4.49 -8.54
CA SER A 360 -22.83 -3.87 -8.21
C SER A 360 -22.36 -4.35 -6.84
N ILE A 361 -21.07 -4.65 -6.70
CA ILE A 361 -20.45 -4.93 -5.40
C ILE A 361 -20.29 -3.59 -4.67
N PRO A 362 -20.79 -3.46 -3.43
CA PRO A 362 -20.67 -2.22 -2.66
C PRO A 362 -19.21 -1.85 -2.40
N GLU A 363 -18.95 -0.55 -2.24
CA GLU A 363 -17.65 -0.04 -1.83
C GLU A 363 -17.26 -0.57 -0.44
N PRO A 364 -15.94 -0.67 -0.12
CA PRO A 364 -15.49 -1.16 1.17
C PRO A 364 -15.94 -0.22 2.29
N ALA A 365 -16.59 -0.78 3.30
CA ALA A 365 -16.84 -0.09 4.56
C ALA A 365 -15.60 -0.18 5.47
N PRO A 366 -15.44 0.72 6.46
CA PRO A 366 -14.29 0.72 7.37
C PRO A 366 -14.06 -0.62 8.10
N GLN A 367 -15.14 -1.39 8.35
CA GLN A 367 -15.09 -2.71 8.96
C GLN A 367 -14.68 -3.84 7.99
N ASP A 368 -14.65 -3.57 6.70
CA ASP A 368 -14.38 -4.55 5.66
C ASP A 368 -12.86 -4.69 5.37
N ALA A 369 -12.07 -4.67 6.42
CA ALA A 369 -10.63 -4.74 6.30
C ALA A 369 -10.20 -6.08 5.68
N VAL A 370 -9.53 -6.01 4.53
CA VAL A 370 -8.80 -7.11 3.90
C VAL A 370 -7.32 -6.79 3.97
N ARG A 371 -6.52 -7.73 4.47
CA ARG A 371 -5.06 -7.61 4.50
C ARG A 371 -4.53 -7.89 3.09
N LEU A 372 -3.70 -7.00 2.57
CA LEU A 372 -2.99 -7.20 1.31
C LEU A 372 -1.55 -7.63 1.61
N VAL A 373 -1.10 -8.68 0.94
CA VAL A 373 0.29 -9.13 0.94
C VAL A 373 0.77 -9.15 -0.49
N THR A 374 1.92 -8.55 -0.76
CA THR A 374 2.49 -8.45 -2.11
C THR A 374 3.79 -9.20 -2.22
N ARG A 375 4.06 -9.78 -3.40
CA ARG A 375 5.34 -10.39 -3.79
C ARG A 375 5.69 -10.00 -5.21
N ASP A 376 6.98 -10.05 -5.50
CA ASP A 376 7.53 -9.85 -6.83
C ASP A 376 7.98 -11.19 -7.41
N ASP A 377 7.62 -11.48 -8.66
CA ASP A 377 8.09 -12.65 -9.37
C ASP A 377 9.19 -12.32 -10.41
N GLU A 378 9.60 -11.05 -10.48
CA GLU A 378 10.63 -10.56 -11.39
C GLU A 378 10.35 -10.92 -12.88
N GLY A 379 9.12 -11.31 -13.21
CA GLY A 379 8.75 -11.85 -14.53
C GLY A 379 9.35 -13.22 -14.84
N SER A 380 9.74 -13.98 -13.83
CA SER A 380 10.39 -15.29 -13.95
C SER A 380 9.47 -16.42 -13.47
N LEU A 381 9.25 -17.44 -14.32
CA LEU A 381 8.41 -18.60 -13.97
C LEU A 381 8.87 -19.34 -12.72
N ALA A 382 10.20 -19.46 -12.54
CA ALA A 382 10.76 -20.11 -11.35
C ALA A 382 10.49 -19.28 -10.08
N ARG A 383 10.57 -17.96 -10.20
CA ARG A 383 10.29 -17.05 -9.08
C ARG A 383 8.79 -16.97 -8.78
N THR A 384 7.95 -17.06 -9.82
CA THR A 384 6.49 -17.08 -9.67
C THR A 384 6.04 -18.15 -8.68
N GLU A 385 6.54 -19.40 -8.82
CA GLU A 385 6.17 -20.50 -7.93
C GLU A 385 6.60 -20.26 -6.48
N VAL A 386 7.84 -19.83 -6.27
CA VAL A 386 8.36 -19.52 -4.94
C VAL A 386 7.53 -18.42 -4.29
N SER A 387 7.22 -17.35 -5.03
CA SER A 387 6.45 -16.22 -4.52
C SER A 387 4.99 -16.58 -4.22
N LEU A 388 4.40 -17.50 -4.99
CA LEU A 388 3.07 -18.06 -4.70
C LEU A 388 3.07 -18.89 -3.41
N ASP A 389 4.11 -19.71 -3.20
CA ASP A 389 4.30 -20.46 -1.96
C ASP A 389 4.44 -19.53 -0.75
N GLU A 390 5.18 -18.43 -0.92
CA GLU A 390 5.33 -17.42 0.12
C GLU A 390 4.00 -16.71 0.44
N LEU A 391 3.20 -16.32 -0.58
CA LEU A 391 1.89 -15.72 -0.39
C LEU A 391 0.92 -16.67 0.34
N ALA A 392 0.91 -17.95 -0.06
CA ALA A 392 0.11 -18.96 0.64
C ALA A 392 0.62 -19.17 2.07
N GLY A 393 1.92 -19.09 2.28
CA GLY A 393 2.57 -19.16 3.58
C GLY A 393 2.17 -18.04 4.52
N GLU A 394 1.95 -16.84 3.98
CA GLU A 394 1.39 -15.72 4.74
C GLU A 394 -0.11 -15.81 4.96
N GLY A 395 -0.72 -16.89 4.52
CA GLY A 395 -2.13 -17.18 4.73
C GLY A 395 -3.07 -16.53 3.72
N ALA A 396 -2.61 -16.25 2.52
CA ALA A 396 -3.49 -15.75 1.46
C ALA A 396 -4.63 -16.73 1.20
N GLY A 397 -5.86 -16.25 1.28
CA GLY A 397 -7.06 -17.00 0.94
C GLY A 397 -7.37 -16.98 -0.54
N VAL A 398 -6.96 -15.93 -1.23
CA VAL A 398 -7.04 -15.72 -2.69
C VAL A 398 -5.75 -15.07 -3.15
N VAL A 399 -5.27 -15.43 -4.34
CA VAL A 399 -4.12 -14.78 -4.97
C VAL A 399 -4.55 -14.14 -6.28
N ILE A 400 -4.11 -12.92 -6.53
CA ILE A 400 -4.17 -12.24 -7.83
C ILE A 400 -2.78 -12.33 -8.44
N ALA A 401 -2.66 -12.82 -9.68
CA ALA A 401 -1.37 -13.06 -10.33
C ALA A 401 -1.49 -13.02 -11.85
N GLY A 402 -0.34 -13.14 -12.54
CA GLY A 402 -0.27 -13.33 -13.97
C GLY A 402 -0.51 -12.05 -14.76
N LEU A 403 0.50 -11.20 -14.82
CA LEU A 403 0.49 -9.98 -15.65
C LEU A 403 0.91 -10.28 -17.10
N ASP A 404 1.52 -11.43 -17.33
CA ASP A 404 1.80 -12.01 -18.66
C ASP A 404 1.21 -13.43 -18.76
N GLY A 405 1.08 -13.92 -20.00
CA GLY A 405 0.39 -15.19 -20.26
C GLY A 405 1.07 -16.43 -19.69
N GLN A 406 2.40 -16.44 -19.54
CA GLN A 406 3.14 -17.59 -19.02
C GLN A 406 3.07 -17.65 -17.48
N THR A 407 3.26 -16.51 -16.81
CA THR A 407 3.10 -16.42 -15.35
C THR A 407 1.64 -16.64 -14.96
N ALA A 408 0.68 -16.21 -15.78
CA ALA A 408 -0.75 -16.52 -15.57
C ALA A 408 -1.02 -18.04 -15.63
N GLU A 409 -0.49 -18.74 -16.66
CA GLU A 409 -0.61 -20.18 -16.78
C GLU A 409 -0.01 -20.91 -15.57
N ARG A 410 1.22 -20.52 -15.18
CA ARG A 410 1.91 -21.14 -14.03
C ARG A 410 1.16 -20.89 -12.71
N ALA A 411 0.66 -19.67 -12.50
CA ALA A 411 -0.10 -19.34 -11.30
C ALA A 411 -1.41 -20.13 -11.21
N LEU A 412 -2.10 -20.28 -12.33
CA LEU A 412 -3.33 -21.07 -12.40
C LEU A 412 -3.09 -22.55 -12.15
N GLN A 413 -2.01 -23.15 -12.73
CA GLN A 413 -1.61 -24.54 -12.46
C GLN A 413 -1.27 -24.74 -10.98
N TRP A 414 -0.47 -23.86 -10.42
CA TRP A 414 -0.13 -23.88 -8.99
C TRP A 414 -1.37 -23.79 -8.11
N GLY A 415 -2.35 -22.93 -8.48
CA GLY A 415 -3.63 -22.81 -7.77
C GLY A 415 -4.43 -24.10 -7.73
N GLU A 416 -4.47 -24.86 -8.84
CA GLU A 416 -5.11 -26.18 -8.91
C GLU A 416 -4.36 -27.22 -8.04
N GLU A 417 -3.03 -27.29 -8.14
CA GLU A 417 -2.17 -28.22 -7.40
C GLU A 417 -2.30 -28.02 -5.88
N HIS A 418 -2.31 -26.76 -5.42
CA HIS A 418 -2.32 -26.39 -4.00
C HIS A 418 -3.72 -26.05 -3.46
N ARG A 419 -4.73 -26.12 -4.32
CA ARG A 419 -6.14 -25.78 -3.99
C ARG A 419 -6.27 -24.36 -3.41
N VAL A 420 -5.56 -23.42 -3.98
CA VAL A 420 -5.62 -21.99 -3.63
C VAL A 420 -6.33 -21.26 -4.76
N PRO A 421 -7.42 -20.51 -4.50
CA PRO A 421 -8.06 -19.70 -5.52
C PRO A 421 -7.11 -18.65 -6.10
N VAL A 422 -6.93 -18.67 -7.42
CA VAL A 422 -6.09 -17.72 -8.17
C VAL A 422 -6.95 -16.97 -9.18
N ILE A 423 -6.83 -15.65 -9.21
CA ILE A 423 -7.44 -14.78 -10.22
C ILE A 423 -6.32 -14.33 -11.15
N ALA A 424 -6.32 -14.82 -12.38
CA ALA A 424 -5.38 -14.41 -13.42
C ALA A 424 -5.83 -13.11 -14.08
N LEU A 425 -4.91 -12.15 -14.19
CA LEU A 425 -5.17 -10.83 -14.78
C LEU A 425 -5.27 -10.90 -16.30
N VAL A 426 -4.43 -11.74 -16.94
CA VAL A 426 -4.44 -11.94 -18.40
C VAL A 426 -4.76 -13.39 -18.75
N PRO A 427 -5.20 -13.67 -19.98
CA PRO A 427 -5.41 -15.03 -20.44
C PRO A 427 -4.13 -15.86 -20.38
N PRO A 428 -4.20 -17.10 -19.88
CA PRO A 428 -3.05 -17.98 -19.79
C PRO A 428 -2.55 -18.41 -21.20
N VAL A 429 -1.25 -18.56 -21.34
CA VAL A 429 -0.60 -19.08 -22.55
C VAL A 429 0.19 -20.33 -22.18
N ALA A 430 -0.26 -21.48 -22.69
CA ALA A 430 0.43 -22.73 -22.44
C ALA A 430 1.85 -22.70 -23.00
N HIS A 431 2.84 -23.06 -22.17
CA HIS A 431 4.21 -23.19 -22.61
C HIS A 431 4.32 -24.40 -23.56
N ALA A 432 4.59 -24.14 -24.83
CA ALA A 432 4.88 -25.21 -25.79
C ALA A 432 6.34 -25.65 -25.58
N GLU A 433 6.56 -26.83 -24.99
CA GLU A 433 7.89 -27.42 -24.99
C GLU A 433 8.38 -27.65 -26.42
N PRO A 434 9.61 -27.24 -26.75
CA PRO A 434 10.17 -27.45 -28.09
C PRO A 434 10.20 -28.97 -28.42
N GLY A 435 9.35 -29.41 -29.35
CA GLY A 435 9.27 -30.81 -29.76
C GLY A 435 8.07 -31.60 -29.24
N ALA A 436 7.28 -31.05 -28.34
CA ALA A 436 5.99 -31.62 -28.03
C ALA A 436 5.06 -31.53 -29.24
N PRO A 437 4.38 -32.61 -29.67
CA PRO A 437 3.37 -32.51 -30.70
C PRO A 437 2.39 -31.43 -30.27
N SER A 438 2.19 -30.43 -31.14
CA SER A 438 1.20 -29.37 -30.89
C SER A 438 -0.09 -30.05 -30.43
N ALA A 439 -0.30 -30.07 -29.12
CA ALA A 439 -1.56 -30.51 -28.57
C ALA A 439 -2.57 -29.45 -29.01
N ALA A 440 -3.06 -29.66 -30.21
CA ALA A 440 -4.16 -28.92 -30.77
C ALA A 440 -5.22 -28.86 -29.70
N ALA A 441 -5.52 -27.63 -29.28
CA ALA A 441 -6.63 -27.30 -28.41
C ALA A 441 -6.72 -28.30 -27.21
N SER A 442 -5.86 -28.10 -26.22
CA SER A 442 -6.20 -28.57 -24.87
C SER A 442 -7.62 -28.07 -24.67
N THR A 443 -8.57 -29.00 -24.74
CA THR A 443 -9.95 -28.78 -24.26
C THR A 443 -9.77 -28.11 -22.92
N ALA A 444 -10.17 -26.84 -22.82
CA ALA A 444 -9.99 -26.03 -21.62
C ALA A 444 -10.48 -26.84 -20.42
N THR A 445 -9.54 -27.51 -19.77
CA THR A 445 -9.86 -28.34 -18.60
C THR A 445 -10.39 -27.32 -17.58
N ARG A 446 -11.67 -27.46 -17.28
CA ARG A 446 -12.36 -26.55 -16.36
C ARG A 446 -11.58 -26.50 -15.06
N ARG A 447 -10.83 -25.43 -14.86
CA ARG A 447 -10.08 -25.18 -13.64
C ARG A 447 -11.07 -24.95 -12.50
N LEU A 448 -10.83 -25.59 -11.36
CA LEU A 448 -11.69 -25.47 -10.19
C LEU A 448 -11.28 -24.28 -9.31
N PHE A 449 -9.98 -24.03 -9.19
CA PHE A 449 -9.39 -22.98 -8.37
C PHE A 449 -8.84 -21.80 -9.18
N GLY A 450 -8.87 -21.90 -10.51
CA GLY A 450 -8.43 -20.88 -11.43
C GLY A 450 -9.58 -20.02 -11.95
N PHE A 451 -9.44 -18.70 -11.87
CA PHE A 451 -10.40 -17.72 -12.37
C PHE A 451 -9.68 -16.76 -13.31
N GLU A 452 -10.17 -16.63 -14.52
CA GLU A 452 -9.59 -15.74 -15.53
C GLU A 452 -10.40 -14.45 -15.60
N LEU A 453 -9.72 -13.31 -15.47
CA LEU A 453 -10.35 -11.99 -15.59
C LEU A 453 -10.05 -11.35 -16.95
N GLY A 454 -8.91 -11.69 -17.56
CA GLY A 454 -8.52 -11.21 -18.88
C GLY A 454 -9.45 -11.67 -19.99
N GLU A 455 -9.54 -10.90 -21.05
CA GLU A 455 -10.33 -11.26 -22.23
C GLU A 455 -9.55 -12.23 -23.13
N PRO A 456 -10.14 -13.37 -23.54
CA PRO A 456 -9.49 -14.26 -24.49
C PRO A 456 -9.10 -13.52 -25.77
N ARG A 457 -7.88 -13.71 -26.25
CA ARG A 457 -7.33 -13.00 -27.42
C ARG A 457 -8.08 -13.27 -28.72
N GLY A 458 -8.65 -14.48 -28.88
CA GLY A 458 -9.40 -14.84 -30.07
C GLY A 458 -10.53 -13.87 -30.38
N PRO A 459 -11.49 -13.67 -29.46
CA PRO A 459 -12.56 -12.68 -29.62
C PRO A 459 -12.07 -11.24 -29.87
N VAL A 460 -10.97 -10.84 -29.23
CA VAL A 460 -10.38 -9.51 -29.42
C VAL A 460 -9.88 -9.35 -30.85
N LEU A 461 -9.11 -10.30 -31.34
CA LEU A 461 -8.57 -10.29 -32.72
C LEU A 461 -9.69 -10.36 -33.76
N GLU A 462 -10.72 -11.18 -33.54
CA GLU A 462 -11.90 -11.22 -34.41
C GLU A 462 -12.66 -9.87 -34.45
N ALA A 463 -12.79 -9.21 -33.31
CA ALA A 463 -13.45 -7.89 -33.25
C ALA A 463 -12.66 -6.84 -34.03
N LEU A 464 -11.32 -6.84 -33.88
CA LEU A 464 -10.43 -5.98 -34.64
C LEU A 464 -10.52 -6.26 -36.15
N ALA A 465 -10.53 -7.53 -36.56
CA ALA A 465 -10.65 -7.91 -37.96
C ALA A 465 -12.02 -7.53 -38.57
N ARG A 466 -13.09 -7.62 -37.80
CA ARG A 466 -14.41 -7.17 -38.25
C ARG A 466 -14.48 -5.66 -38.41
N ALA A 467 -13.82 -4.91 -37.55
CA ALA A 467 -13.79 -3.46 -37.62
C ALA A 467 -12.88 -2.94 -38.74
N GLU A 468 -11.82 -3.67 -39.03
CA GLU A 468 -10.82 -3.31 -40.07
C GLU A 468 -10.55 -4.48 -41.00
N PRO A 469 -11.23 -4.54 -42.16
CA PRO A 469 -11.08 -5.62 -43.11
C PRO A 469 -9.65 -5.77 -43.67
N ALA A 470 -8.81 -4.74 -43.64
CA ALA A 470 -7.41 -4.82 -44.05
C ALA A 470 -6.62 -5.83 -43.22
N LEU A 471 -7.01 -6.06 -41.95
CA LEU A 471 -6.40 -7.08 -41.09
C LEU A 471 -6.72 -8.51 -41.55
N ALA A 472 -7.86 -8.72 -42.19
CA ALA A 472 -8.29 -10.04 -42.65
C ALA A 472 -7.78 -10.39 -44.06
N THR A 473 -7.53 -9.40 -44.89
CA THR A 473 -7.17 -9.59 -46.31
C THR A 473 -5.70 -9.40 -46.60
N GLY A 474 -4.95 -8.73 -45.71
CA GLY A 474 -3.53 -8.47 -45.83
C GLY A 474 -2.68 -9.40 -44.96
N TYR A 475 -1.37 -9.37 -45.19
CA TYR A 475 -0.41 -9.98 -44.28
C TYR A 475 -0.15 -9.03 -43.12
N ALA A 476 -1.04 -8.99 -42.15
CA ALA A 476 -0.81 -8.22 -40.93
C ALA A 476 0.39 -8.78 -40.18
N ALA A 477 1.34 -7.90 -39.77
CA ALA A 477 2.46 -8.31 -38.94
C ALA A 477 2.05 -8.31 -37.48
N PRO A 478 2.05 -9.45 -36.79
CA PRO A 478 1.85 -9.48 -35.35
C PRO A 478 3.11 -8.98 -34.65
N VAL A 479 2.92 -8.01 -33.73
CA VAL A 479 3.97 -7.45 -32.88
C VAL A 479 3.56 -7.79 -31.44
N ILE A 480 4.39 -8.54 -30.74
CA ILE A 480 4.06 -9.23 -29.49
C ILE A 480 5.22 -9.16 -28.49
N ASP A 481 4.97 -9.33 -27.24
CA ASP A 481 6.01 -9.45 -26.21
C ASP A 481 6.79 -10.77 -26.40
N ALA A 482 8.08 -10.79 -26.03
CA ALA A 482 8.93 -11.98 -26.21
C ALA A 482 8.42 -13.20 -25.45
N SER A 483 7.78 -12.97 -24.30
CA SER A 483 7.12 -14.00 -23.49
C SER A 483 6.01 -14.74 -24.22
N GLU A 484 5.50 -14.20 -25.32
CA GLU A 484 4.41 -14.78 -26.12
C GLU A 484 4.88 -15.56 -27.33
N LEU A 485 6.16 -15.68 -27.53
CA LEU A 485 6.74 -16.49 -28.60
C LEU A 485 6.87 -17.97 -28.17
N PRO A 486 6.54 -18.95 -29.05
CA PRO A 486 6.01 -18.80 -30.40
C PRO A 486 4.53 -18.41 -30.42
N PHE A 487 4.18 -17.39 -31.17
CA PHE A 487 2.81 -16.91 -31.30
C PHE A 487 1.95 -17.94 -32.06
N VAL A 488 0.93 -18.45 -31.39
CA VAL A 488 -0.07 -19.34 -32.00
C VAL A 488 -1.37 -18.55 -32.14
N LEU A 489 -1.94 -18.55 -33.32
CA LEU A 489 -3.21 -17.91 -33.60
C LEU A 489 -4.30 -18.58 -32.73
N PRO A 490 -4.94 -17.83 -31.82
CA PRO A 490 -5.94 -18.41 -30.94
C PRO A 490 -7.17 -18.92 -31.72
N PRO A 491 -7.87 -19.94 -31.22
CA PRO A 491 -9.11 -20.40 -31.83
C PRO A 491 -10.11 -19.24 -31.97
N GLY A 492 -10.74 -19.13 -33.12
CA GLY A 492 -11.66 -18.02 -33.44
C GLY A 492 -11.06 -16.93 -34.31
N ALA A 493 -9.73 -16.79 -34.37
CA ALA A 493 -9.05 -15.81 -35.23
C ALA A 493 -8.56 -16.42 -36.59
N ALA A 494 -9.10 -17.57 -36.98
CA ALA A 494 -8.67 -18.31 -38.19
C ALA A 494 -8.88 -17.53 -39.51
N SER A 495 -9.69 -16.49 -39.50
CA SER A 495 -9.88 -15.60 -40.66
C SER A 495 -8.69 -14.65 -40.90
N LEU A 496 -7.81 -14.47 -39.92
CA LEU A 496 -6.66 -13.58 -40.00
C LEU A 496 -5.50 -14.26 -40.74
N LYS A 497 -4.99 -13.61 -41.77
CA LYS A 497 -3.75 -13.99 -42.42
C LYS A 497 -2.62 -13.16 -41.82
N LEU A 498 -1.89 -13.75 -40.88
CA LEU A 498 -0.78 -13.09 -40.19
C LEU A 498 0.56 -13.49 -40.84
N GLY A 499 1.46 -12.53 -40.89
CA GLY A 499 2.87 -12.77 -41.17
C GLY A 499 3.60 -13.38 -39.99
N PRO A 500 4.93 -13.58 -40.09
CA PRO A 500 5.72 -14.02 -38.95
C PRO A 500 5.66 -12.98 -37.82
N PRO A 501 5.58 -13.43 -36.54
CA PRO A 501 5.56 -12.54 -35.40
C PRO A 501 6.91 -11.84 -35.20
N VAL A 502 6.86 -10.61 -34.70
CA VAL A 502 8.03 -9.82 -34.32
C VAL A 502 7.93 -9.45 -32.86
N SER A 503 9.02 -9.68 -32.11
CA SER A 503 9.05 -9.33 -30.68
C SER A 503 9.26 -7.83 -30.45
N CYS A 504 8.59 -7.29 -29.46
CA CYS A 504 8.83 -5.95 -28.94
C CYS A 504 10.16 -5.81 -28.19
N ASP A 505 10.66 -6.91 -27.61
CA ASP A 505 11.81 -6.89 -26.71
C ASP A 505 13.15 -7.03 -27.43
N ILE A 506 13.17 -6.90 -28.76
CA ILE A 506 14.43 -6.90 -29.50
C ILE A 506 15.16 -5.60 -29.15
N PRO A 507 16.33 -5.68 -28.47
CA PRO A 507 17.12 -4.48 -28.23
C PRO A 507 17.57 -3.92 -29.59
N ALA A 508 17.46 -2.59 -29.75
CA ALA A 508 18.05 -1.94 -30.91
C ALA A 508 19.52 -2.34 -30.99
N ALA A 509 19.95 -2.88 -32.13
CA ALA A 509 21.31 -3.39 -32.32
C ALA A 509 22.36 -2.28 -32.10
N ARG A 510 21.99 -1.04 -32.40
CA ARG A 510 22.75 0.18 -32.06
C ARG A 510 21.82 1.33 -31.72
N ALA A 511 22.30 2.28 -30.94
CA ALA A 511 21.56 3.49 -30.63
C ALA A 511 21.19 4.23 -31.93
N GLY A 512 19.89 4.38 -32.21
CA GLY A 512 19.36 5.02 -33.43
C GLY A 512 18.99 4.08 -34.56
N GLU A 513 19.26 2.77 -34.46
CA GLU A 513 18.71 1.80 -35.39
C GLU A 513 17.27 1.44 -35.04
N PRO A 514 16.38 1.24 -36.05
CA PRO A 514 15.00 0.82 -35.79
C PRO A 514 14.99 -0.58 -35.13
N ARG A 515 14.15 -0.76 -34.14
CA ARG A 515 13.93 -2.07 -33.48
C ARG A 515 13.12 -3.01 -34.38
N PHE A 516 12.20 -2.43 -35.15
CA PHE A 516 11.31 -3.19 -36.01
C PHE A 516 11.83 -3.24 -37.46
N PRO A 517 11.61 -4.33 -38.22
CA PRO A 517 12.06 -4.48 -39.58
C PRO A 517 11.17 -3.69 -40.58
N ILE A 518 11.02 -2.38 -40.33
CA ILE A 518 10.09 -1.52 -41.09
C ILE A 518 10.48 -1.45 -42.57
N GLY A 519 11.77 -1.44 -42.89
CA GLY A 519 12.26 -1.45 -44.26
C GLY A 519 11.81 -2.70 -45.02
N ASP A 520 11.89 -3.87 -44.39
CA ASP A 520 11.44 -5.14 -44.97
C ASP A 520 9.91 -5.13 -45.15
N TRP A 521 9.18 -4.62 -44.18
CA TRP A 521 7.72 -4.49 -44.27
C TRP A 521 7.28 -3.55 -45.40
N GLN A 522 7.97 -2.44 -45.58
CA GLN A 522 7.70 -1.53 -46.70
C GLN A 522 8.02 -2.19 -48.07
N HIS A 523 9.12 -2.95 -48.15
CA HIS A 523 9.49 -3.71 -49.34
C HIS A 523 8.43 -4.77 -49.67
N ASP A 524 7.94 -5.47 -48.66
CA ASP A 524 6.88 -6.48 -48.80
C ASP A 524 5.48 -5.87 -49.02
N GLY A 525 5.35 -4.55 -49.05
CA GLY A 525 4.08 -3.85 -49.19
C GLY A 525 3.12 -4.03 -48.00
N ARG A 526 3.63 -4.29 -46.83
CA ARG A 526 2.80 -4.45 -45.63
C ARG A 526 2.22 -3.12 -45.18
N THR A 527 0.91 -3.14 -44.92
CA THR A 527 0.13 -1.95 -44.53
C THR A 527 -0.71 -2.18 -43.29
N ALA A 528 -0.55 -3.32 -42.61
CA ALA A 528 -1.30 -3.65 -41.43
C ALA A 528 -0.43 -4.30 -40.35
N TRP A 529 -0.63 -3.91 -39.11
CA TRP A 529 0.08 -4.43 -37.92
C TRP A 529 -0.94 -4.70 -36.81
N ILE A 530 -0.70 -5.76 -36.05
CA ILE A 530 -1.49 -6.08 -34.84
C ILE A 530 -0.53 -6.10 -33.66
N VAL A 531 -0.73 -5.20 -32.72
CA VAL A 531 0.03 -5.18 -31.48
C VAL A 531 -0.76 -5.89 -30.39
N SER A 532 -0.18 -6.98 -29.88
CA SER A 532 -0.69 -7.75 -28.76
C SER A 532 0.43 -7.81 -27.72
N GLY A 533 0.55 -6.77 -26.93
CA GLY A 533 1.61 -6.63 -25.96
C GLY A 533 1.42 -5.38 -25.09
N SER A 534 2.49 -4.91 -24.48
CA SER A 534 2.44 -3.75 -23.60
C SER A 534 2.11 -2.44 -24.35
N PRO A 535 1.60 -1.41 -23.66
CA PRO A 535 1.43 -0.07 -24.23
C PRO A 535 2.74 0.53 -24.73
N GLY A 536 3.85 0.20 -24.09
CA GLY A 536 5.19 0.61 -24.50
C GLY A 536 5.54 0.06 -25.88
N CYS A 537 5.25 -1.22 -26.12
CA CYS A 537 5.41 -1.85 -27.43
C CYS A 537 4.63 -1.11 -28.53
N ALA A 538 3.37 -0.79 -28.25
CA ALA A 538 2.54 -0.04 -29.19
C ALA A 538 3.11 1.36 -29.49
N ALA A 539 3.57 2.07 -28.46
CA ALA A 539 4.15 3.40 -28.58
C ALA A 539 5.46 3.39 -29.41
N ASP A 540 6.34 2.42 -29.16
CA ASP A 540 7.60 2.26 -29.89
C ASP A 540 7.34 1.95 -31.36
N LEU A 541 6.45 0.99 -31.66
CA LEU A 541 6.08 0.66 -33.04
C LEU A 541 5.50 1.88 -33.77
N MET A 542 4.57 2.57 -33.16
CA MET A 542 3.92 3.74 -33.76
C MET A 542 4.93 4.87 -34.01
N THR A 543 5.87 5.07 -33.09
CA THR A 543 6.93 6.06 -33.23
C THR A 543 7.83 5.75 -34.43
N GLU A 544 8.26 4.49 -34.58
CA GLU A 544 9.12 4.08 -35.67
C GLU A 544 8.39 4.07 -37.03
N LEU A 545 7.13 3.60 -37.09
CA LEU A 545 6.30 3.70 -38.29
C LEU A 545 6.08 5.16 -38.71
N GLY A 546 5.89 6.05 -37.74
CA GLY A 546 5.76 7.49 -37.98
C GLY A 546 7.06 8.11 -38.54
N ALA A 547 8.20 7.79 -37.95
CA ALA A 547 9.52 8.23 -38.41
C ALA A 547 9.79 7.76 -39.85
N ALA A 548 9.39 6.53 -40.18
CA ALA A 548 9.50 5.96 -41.54
C ALA A 548 8.40 6.48 -42.50
N ARG A 549 7.49 7.36 -42.04
CA ARG A 549 6.35 7.86 -42.81
C ARG A 549 5.50 6.77 -43.47
N THR A 550 5.37 5.64 -42.76
CA THR A 550 4.60 4.49 -43.25
C THR A 550 3.11 4.82 -43.18
N ARG A 551 2.36 4.37 -44.17
CA ARG A 551 0.90 4.47 -44.19
C ARG A 551 0.28 3.11 -43.94
N GLY A 552 -0.80 3.06 -43.20
CA GLY A 552 -1.47 1.78 -42.95
C GLY A 552 -2.35 1.79 -41.69
N VAL A 553 -2.64 0.58 -41.20
CA VAL A 553 -3.51 0.33 -40.08
C VAL A 553 -2.73 -0.33 -38.94
N VAL A 554 -2.79 0.23 -37.77
CA VAL A 554 -2.29 -0.39 -36.53
C VAL A 554 -3.48 -0.81 -35.67
N ALA A 555 -3.64 -2.09 -35.45
CA ALA A 555 -4.64 -2.65 -34.55
C ALA A 555 -4.02 -2.94 -33.18
N LEU A 556 -4.66 -2.46 -32.12
CA LEU A 556 -4.18 -2.60 -30.75
C LEU A 556 -5.13 -3.50 -29.97
N THR A 557 -4.60 -4.51 -29.29
CA THR A 557 -5.38 -5.27 -28.30
C THR A 557 -5.71 -4.42 -27.08
N LEU A 558 -6.45 -4.98 -26.11
CA LEU A 558 -6.88 -4.26 -24.93
C LEU A 558 -5.70 -3.73 -24.10
N GLU A 559 -4.68 -4.55 -23.98
CA GLU A 559 -3.45 -4.24 -23.25
C GLU A 559 -2.66 -3.13 -23.95
N ALA A 560 -2.50 -3.24 -25.25
CA ALA A 560 -1.75 -2.30 -26.08
C ALA A 560 -2.42 -0.92 -26.23
N ALA A 561 -3.75 -0.84 -26.00
CA ALA A 561 -4.56 0.33 -26.32
C ALA A 561 -4.50 1.48 -25.31
N SER A 562 -3.82 1.33 -24.17
CA SER A 562 -3.92 2.26 -23.04
C SER A 562 -3.33 3.66 -23.28
N ALA A 563 -2.47 3.88 -24.30
CA ALA A 563 -1.92 5.19 -24.60
C ALA A 563 -1.53 5.43 -26.08
N PRO A 564 -2.43 5.26 -27.06
CA PRO A 564 -2.05 5.51 -28.45
C PRO A 564 -1.83 7.00 -28.68
N THR A 565 -0.61 7.39 -29.04
CA THR A 565 -0.34 8.72 -29.58
C THR A 565 -0.72 8.71 -31.07
N PRO A 566 -1.59 9.62 -31.56
CA PRO A 566 -1.92 9.68 -32.98
C PRO A 566 -0.67 9.94 -33.83
N VAL A 567 -0.46 9.11 -34.86
CA VAL A 567 0.65 9.27 -35.79
C VAL A 567 0.09 9.60 -37.17
N PRO A 568 0.53 10.68 -37.81
CA PRO A 568 0.03 11.06 -39.14
C PRO A 568 0.24 9.95 -40.17
N GLY A 569 -0.81 9.59 -40.92
CA GLY A 569 -0.78 8.56 -41.93
C GLY A 569 -1.07 7.14 -41.44
N LEU A 570 -1.20 6.93 -40.14
CA LEU A 570 -1.64 5.66 -39.57
C LEU A 570 -3.07 5.74 -39.07
N LYS A 571 -3.90 4.79 -39.51
CA LYS A 571 -5.22 4.54 -38.92
C LYS A 571 -5.00 3.62 -37.71
N VAL A 572 -5.40 4.08 -36.54
CA VAL A 572 -5.33 3.26 -35.31
C VAL A 572 -6.70 2.72 -34.99
N VAL A 573 -6.81 1.40 -34.91
CA VAL A 573 -8.02 0.70 -34.48
C VAL A 573 -7.70 -0.01 -33.17
N SER A 574 -8.31 0.40 -32.08
CA SER A 574 -8.08 -0.22 -30.76
C SER A 574 -9.31 -1.01 -30.31
N ALA A 575 -9.06 -2.21 -29.82
CA ALA A 575 -10.04 -2.92 -29.04
C ALA A 575 -10.24 -2.16 -27.72
N ARG A 576 -11.50 -1.92 -27.34
CA ARG A 576 -11.85 -1.41 -26.04
C ARG A 576 -12.83 -2.39 -25.41
N ALA A 577 -12.47 -2.95 -24.30
CA ALA A 577 -13.51 -3.46 -23.42
C ALA A 577 -14.30 -2.25 -22.91
N GLY A 578 -15.61 -2.38 -22.85
CA GLY A 578 -16.47 -1.33 -22.34
C GLY A 578 -16.11 -0.96 -20.90
N VAL A 579 -15.02 -0.20 -20.74
CA VAL A 579 -14.76 0.51 -19.49
C VAL A 579 -15.89 1.50 -19.32
N VAL A 580 -16.50 1.51 -18.17
CA VAL A 580 -17.61 2.41 -17.81
C VAL A 580 -17.38 3.79 -18.44
N PRO A 581 -18.28 4.31 -19.26
CA PRO A 581 -18.15 5.66 -19.76
C PRO A 581 -18.13 6.61 -18.57
N GLU A 582 -17.09 7.42 -18.44
CA GLU A 582 -17.02 8.50 -17.45
C GLU A 582 -18.24 9.45 -17.52
N ALA A 583 -18.97 9.39 -18.64
CA ALA A 583 -20.09 10.28 -18.96
C ALA A 583 -21.46 9.81 -18.45
N ASP A 584 -21.64 8.57 -17.99
CA ASP A 584 -22.94 8.12 -17.52
C ASP A 584 -23.13 8.43 -16.03
N ALA A 585 -23.69 9.61 -15.73
CA ALA A 585 -24.00 10.06 -14.38
C ALA A 585 -25.03 9.17 -13.64
N ARG A 586 -25.60 8.17 -14.30
CA ARG A 586 -26.56 7.23 -13.71
C ARG A 586 -25.91 5.89 -13.31
N ASP A 587 -24.71 5.62 -13.76
CA ASP A 587 -23.98 4.40 -13.38
C ASP A 587 -23.13 4.67 -12.13
N PRO A 588 -23.38 3.95 -11.00
CA PRO A 588 -22.58 4.10 -9.78
C PRO A 588 -21.08 3.88 -10.00
N ARG A 589 -20.71 3.06 -11.01
CA ARG A 589 -19.32 2.82 -11.39
C ARG A 589 -18.68 4.08 -11.98
N GLY A 590 -19.45 4.90 -12.70
CA GLY A 590 -18.99 6.19 -13.21
C GLY A 590 -18.64 7.17 -12.09
N ASP A 591 -19.42 7.19 -11.00
CA ASP A 591 -19.13 7.99 -9.82
C ASP A 591 -17.86 7.51 -9.13
N GLU A 592 -17.69 6.20 -8.98
CA GLU A 592 -16.47 5.62 -8.42
C GLU A 592 -15.24 5.96 -9.27
N LEU A 593 -15.34 5.84 -10.60
CA LEU A 593 -14.25 6.15 -11.52
C LEU A 593 -13.87 7.64 -11.47
N ARG A 594 -14.85 8.54 -11.35
CA ARG A 594 -14.57 9.99 -11.18
C ARG A 594 -13.81 10.27 -9.88
N ARG A 595 -14.22 9.66 -8.75
CA ARG A 595 -13.50 9.80 -7.48
C ARG A 595 -12.08 9.23 -7.57
N PHE A 596 -11.93 8.08 -8.21
CA PHE A 596 -10.61 7.51 -8.48
C PHE A 596 -9.73 8.49 -9.26
N THR A 597 -10.26 9.02 -10.38
CA THR A 597 -9.53 9.93 -11.26
C THR A 597 -9.13 11.22 -10.56
N ALA A 598 -10.01 11.76 -9.71
CA ALA A 598 -9.71 12.95 -8.91
C ALA A 598 -8.60 12.71 -7.86
N THR A 599 -8.50 11.49 -7.32
CA THR A 599 -7.58 11.16 -6.23
C THR A 599 -6.23 10.62 -6.72
N LEU A 600 -6.25 9.71 -7.69
CA LEU A 600 -5.08 8.91 -8.13
C LEU A 600 -4.72 9.11 -9.61
N GLY A 601 -5.40 10.00 -10.29
CA GLY A 601 -5.21 10.23 -11.72
C GLY A 601 -6.01 9.26 -12.60
N ARG A 602 -5.78 9.33 -13.92
CA ARG A 602 -6.55 8.58 -14.90
C ARG A 602 -6.41 7.07 -14.71
N ALA A 603 -7.53 6.35 -14.70
CA ALA A 603 -7.56 4.91 -14.69
C ALA A 603 -7.30 4.35 -16.11
N GLY A 604 -6.26 3.56 -16.26
CA GLY A 604 -6.01 2.75 -17.44
C GLY A 604 -6.65 1.36 -17.36
N TRP A 605 -6.41 0.54 -18.40
CA TRP A 605 -6.86 -0.85 -18.45
C TRP A 605 -6.35 -1.67 -17.26
N TRP A 606 -5.04 -1.59 -16.97
CA TRP A 606 -4.39 -2.32 -15.88
C TRP A 606 -4.92 -1.89 -14.51
N THR A 607 -5.18 -0.60 -14.33
CA THR A 607 -5.82 -0.09 -13.11
C THR A 607 -7.22 -0.69 -12.93
N ALA A 608 -7.99 -0.76 -14.02
CA ALA A 608 -9.33 -1.34 -13.98
C ALA A 608 -9.31 -2.84 -13.68
N LEU A 609 -8.39 -3.60 -14.29
CA LEU A 609 -8.19 -5.03 -13.98
C LEU A 609 -7.80 -5.26 -12.52
N GLY A 610 -6.86 -4.48 -12.00
CA GLY A 610 -6.44 -4.55 -10.60
C GLY A 610 -7.58 -4.25 -9.64
N ARG A 611 -8.35 -3.20 -9.92
CA ARG A 611 -9.55 -2.87 -9.13
C ARG A 611 -10.58 -3.99 -9.18
N ASP A 612 -10.85 -4.55 -10.33
CA ASP A 612 -11.89 -5.54 -10.54
C ASP A 612 -11.53 -6.88 -9.89
N SER A 613 -10.27 -7.34 -10.06
CA SER A 613 -9.75 -8.55 -9.43
C SER A 613 -9.81 -8.46 -7.90
N ALA A 614 -9.37 -7.34 -7.34
CA ALA A 614 -9.41 -7.12 -5.90
C ALA A 614 -10.84 -6.97 -5.36
N THR A 615 -11.76 -6.42 -6.15
CA THR A 615 -13.19 -6.32 -5.77
C THR A 615 -13.82 -7.71 -5.66
N LEU A 616 -13.54 -8.61 -6.61
CA LEU A 616 -14.01 -9.99 -6.58
C LEU A 616 -13.41 -10.75 -5.41
N ALA A 617 -12.08 -10.67 -5.25
CA ALA A 617 -11.37 -11.30 -4.14
C ALA A 617 -11.89 -10.82 -2.78
N ARG A 618 -12.08 -9.50 -2.62
CA ARG A 618 -12.64 -8.91 -1.40
C ARG A 618 -14.04 -9.46 -1.12
N ALA A 619 -14.93 -9.49 -2.10
CA ALA A 619 -16.27 -10.00 -1.93
C ALA A 619 -16.25 -11.45 -1.42
N ALA A 620 -15.40 -12.30 -1.99
CA ALA A 620 -15.24 -13.68 -1.56
C ALA A 620 -14.66 -13.80 -0.14
N LEU A 621 -13.68 -12.98 0.20
CA LEU A 621 -13.06 -12.99 1.52
C LEU A 621 -13.99 -12.44 2.61
N LEU A 622 -14.81 -11.44 2.30
CA LEU A 622 -15.77 -10.88 3.25
C LEU A 622 -16.89 -11.87 3.61
N ALA A 623 -17.20 -12.79 2.73
CA ALA A 623 -18.13 -13.89 3.01
C ALA A 623 -17.58 -14.91 4.03
N MET A 624 -16.28 -14.84 4.35
CA MET A 624 -15.61 -15.78 5.25
C MET A 624 -15.47 -15.19 6.67
N PRO A 625 -15.43 -16.06 7.71
CA PRO A 625 -15.05 -15.65 9.06
C PRO A 625 -13.65 -15.00 9.07
N VAL A 626 -13.44 -14.08 10.04
CA VAL A 626 -12.18 -13.34 10.18
C VAL A 626 -11.06 -14.20 10.80
N ASP A 627 -11.43 -15.29 11.48
CA ASP A 627 -10.49 -16.12 12.21
C ASP A 627 -9.50 -16.83 11.27
N ALA A 628 -8.24 -16.85 11.65
CA ALA A 628 -7.20 -17.63 10.98
C ALA A 628 -7.45 -19.14 11.20
N VAL A 629 -7.15 -19.93 10.19
CA VAL A 629 -7.20 -21.40 10.26
C VAL A 629 -5.87 -21.98 9.83
N SER A 630 -5.33 -22.92 10.63
CA SER A 630 -4.05 -23.60 10.37
C SER A 630 -4.16 -25.12 10.36
N GLU A 631 -5.30 -25.67 10.82
CA GLU A 631 -5.53 -27.10 10.74
C GLU A 631 -5.79 -27.49 9.27
N PRO A 632 -5.12 -28.52 8.70
CA PRO A 632 -5.14 -28.82 7.27
C PRO A 632 -6.54 -28.99 6.67
N HIS A 633 -7.45 -29.65 7.42
CA HIS A 633 -8.81 -29.85 6.96
C HIS A 633 -9.60 -28.53 6.94
N ALA A 634 -9.44 -27.70 7.97
CA ALA A 634 -10.08 -26.38 8.06
C ALA A 634 -9.56 -25.43 6.98
N VAL A 635 -8.25 -25.47 6.67
CA VAL A 635 -7.65 -24.71 5.56
C VAL A 635 -8.25 -25.13 4.22
N ALA A 636 -8.33 -26.44 3.96
CA ALA A 636 -8.91 -26.95 2.72
C ALA A 636 -10.40 -26.58 2.59
N GLN A 637 -11.16 -26.66 3.67
CA GLN A 637 -12.56 -26.21 3.70
C GLN A 637 -12.68 -24.71 3.45
N ARG A 638 -11.82 -23.89 4.09
CA ARG A 638 -11.84 -22.44 3.92
C ARG A 638 -11.52 -22.03 2.48
N ARG A 639 -10.49 -22.61 1.87
CA ARG A 639 -10.12 -22.37 0.47
C ARG A 639 -11.23 -22.82 -0.50
N THR A 640 -11.85 -23.96 -0.22
CA THR A 640 -13.02 -24.43 -0.98
C THR A 640 -14.19 -23.46 -0.88
N ALA A 641 -14.50 -22.96 0.32
CA ALA A 641 -15.59 -21.99 0.52
C ALA A 641 -15.30 -20.65 -0.19
N ILE A 642 -14.05 -20.17 -0.18
CA ILE A 642 -13.64 -18.98 -0.93
C ILE A 642 -13.79 -19.20 -2.44
N ARG A 643 -13.34 -20.37 -2.95
CA ARG A 643 -13.52 -20.77 -4.34
C ARG A 643 -15.00 -20.78 -4.74
N ASP A 644 -15.85 -21.37 -3.92
CA ASP A 644 -17.30 -21.48 -4.20
C ASP A 644 -17.95 -20.10 -4.19
N SER A 645 -17.52 -19.22 -3.29
CA SER A 645 -17.94 -17.83 -3.26
C SER A 645 -17.54 -17.10 -4.55
N LEU A 646 -16.29 -17.24 -5.01
CA LEU A 646 -15.85 -16.70 -6.30
C LEU A 646 -16.64 -17.29 -7.46
N ALA A 647 -16.84 -18.62 -7.47
CA ALA A 647 -17.56 -19.34 -8.53
C ALA A 647 -19.04 -18.95 -8.63
N SER A 648 -19.64 -18.48 -7.54
CA SER A 648 -21.03 -18.03 -7.50
C SER A 648 -21.18 -16.51 -7.69
N THR A 649 -20.08 -15.76 -7.64
CA THR A 649 -20.10 -14.30 -7.74
C THR A 649 -20.49 -13.85 -9.14
N ARG A 650 -21.48 -12.97 -9.21
CA ARG A 650 -21.84 -12.21 -10.41
C ARG A 650 -21.74 -10.73 -10.05
N ALA A 651 -20.94 -9.99 -10.79
CA ALA A 651 -20.70 -8.61 -10.47
C ALA A 651 -20.52 -7.74 -11.72
N ARG A 652 -21.02 -6.51 -11.65
CA ARG A 652 -20.62 -5.45 -12.57
C ARG A 652 -19.25 -4.93 -12.14
N LEU A 653 -18.33 -5.02 -13.05
CA LEU A 653 -16.96 -4.56 -12.87
C LEU A 653 -16.71 -3.34 -13.78
N TRP A 654 -15.58 -2.64 -13.57
CA TRP A 654 -15.21 -1.55 -14.48
C TRP A 654 -14.89 -2.05 -15.89
N THR A 655 -14.38 -3.26 -16.00
CA THR A 655 -14.02 -3.88 -17.29
C THR A 655 -15.16 -4.67 -17.92
N THR A 656 -16.35 -4.77 -17.30
CA THR A 656 -17.47 -5.53 -17.83
C THR A 656 -18.64 -4.64 -18.18
N GLU A 657 -19.44 -5.10 -19.13
CA GLU A 657 -20.74 -4.50 -19.44
C GLU A 657 -21.80 -4.81 -18.37
N SER A 658 -23.03 -4.40 -18.66
CA SER A 658 -24.19 -4.56 -17.77
C SER A 658 -24.48 -6.02 -17.38
N SER A 659 -24.11 -7.01 -18.21
CA SER A 659 -24.26 -8.45 -17.91
C SER A 659 -23.37 -8.92 -16.77
N GLY A 660 -22.31 -8.17 -16.43
CA GLY A 660 -21.39 -8.49 -15.36
C GLY A 660 -20.42 -9.63 -15.67
N TRP A 661 -19.55 -9.90 -14.71
CA TRP A 661 -18.62 -11.01 -14.73
C TRP A 661 -19.26 -12.27 -14.10
N SER A 662 -19.02 -13.42 -14.69
CA SER A 662 -19.40 -14.74 -14.16
C SER A 662 -18.32 -15.76 -14.54
N PRO A 663 -17.85 -16.60 -13.58
CA PRO A 663 -16.81 -17.58 -13.85
C PRO A 663 -17.21 -18.59 -14.92
N GLY A 664 -16.28 -18.93 -15.80
CA GLY A 664 -16.46 -19.97 -16.82
C GLY A 664 -17.44 -19.62 -17.94
N GLN A 665 -17.98 -18.43 -17.95
CA GLN A 665 -18.60 -17.85 -19.14
C GLN A 665 -17.54 -17.03 -19.87
N THR A 666 -17.37 -17.29 -21.17
CA THR A 666 -16.67 -16.36 -22.05
C THR A 666 -17.37 -15.02 -21.86
N MET A 667 -16.68 -14.03 -21.30
CA MET A 667 -17.29 -12.73 -21.10
C MET A 667 -17.67 -12.18 -22.46
N SER A 668 -18.96 -12.05 -22.73
CA SER A 668 -19.42 -11.26 -23.87
C SER A 668 -19.20 -9.78 -23.53
N ARG A 669 -17.94 -9.35 -23.55
CA ARG A 669 -17.66 -7.95 -23.62
C ARG A 669 -18.03 -7.52 -25.02
N THR A 670 -18.91 -6.56 -25.17
CA THR A 670 -19.05 -5.87 -26.46
C THR A 670 -17.74 -5.14 -26.71
N LEU A 671 -16.88 -5.75 -27.50
CA LEU A 671 -15.62 -5.13 -27.91
C LEU A 671 -15.97 -3.96 -28.85
N CYS A 672 -15.87 -2.78 -28.28
CA CYS A 672 -16.03 -1.56 -29.07
C CYS A 672 -14.68 -1.25 -29.72
N THR A 673 -14.67 -1.02 -31.02
CA THR A 673 -13.52 -0.49 -31.74
C THR A 673 -13.64 1.03 -31.80
N SER A 674 -12.59 1.74 -31.41
CA SER A 674 -12.52 3.19 -31.65
C SER A 674 -11.55 3.47 -32.78
N GLU A 675 -12.03 4.20 -33.77
CA GLU A 675 -11.17 4.80 -34.78
C GLU A 675 -10.59 6.10 -34.23
N GLY A 676 -9.26 6.20 -34.15
CA GLY A 676 -8.60 7.47 -33.92
C GLY A 676 -8.75 8.37 -35.14
N PRO A 677 -8.87 9.71 -34.99
CA PRO A 677 -8.96 10.60 -36.14
C PRO A 677 -7.69 10.48 -36.99
N VAL A 678 -7.88 10.11 -38.24
CA VAL A 678 -6.87 10.31 -39.29
C VAL A 678 -6.78 11.82 -39.50
N ARG A 679 -5.84 12.50 -38.87
CA ARG A 679 -5.48 13.89 -39.16
C ARG A 679 -4.13 13.95 -39.88
#